data_6333d6d2cce3e764e253b3c5dddf4f78
#
_entry.id   6333d6d2cce3e764e253b3c5dddf4f78
#
_cell.length_a   1.000
_cell.length_b   1.000
_cell.length_c   1.000
_cell.angle_alpha   90.00
_cell.angle_beta   90.00
_cell.angle_gamma   90.00
#
_symmetry.space_group_name_H-M   'P 1'
#
loop_
_entity.id
_entity.type
_entity.pdbx_description
1 polymer ?
#
loop_
_entity_poly.entity_id
_entity_poly.type
_entity_poly.pdbx_seq_one_letter_code
_entity_poly.pdbx_strand_id
1 'polypeptide(L)'
;MNADITLFTAACTGSPKNNVYPNETIITDKTSFAEAVKHDHVCAKYKDYRRFVGGFEYSNCIPMDCDNDHSDDPAEWKTSADVAAAFPGVSFYVAYSRNHMKAKGDKTPRPKFHVYFPVERVSDANLYVVMKQQIYDRFPYFDSNAKDAARFLFGSDNGVEFFPGTTTVDKLLPEPITAGSRNSVMSKEAACIIKRYGDTEDAHKRFLSEAKRCVPPLERSELDSIWSSAQKFGKRISSEPGYIQPEDFNSKPDDWIVDFLKRANPVSNPQYPWTDLGAGQLFADCFKDLARYVPARKSWFVYKDGAWVQDTEGLKAMEYCKDVAKSMFQYATEIRDDHKRQEFMKFCAKWQSRKGRETFLKDAQGAYSLSMNAFDTDLFTFNCANGTLHLDTMEFTEHRSSDLLTKKSPAVYNPQARCPRFESFVEEICSGDQDKAKFLQKALGYALSGDTQYECFFILFGVTTRNGKGTLCESILNLMGSYGCGMKPESIGTNLYTNSHAPTEDIARLFGMRFVNISEPEKGLVLNASLVKTMTGNDTITARFLNEKSFDFKPTFKMFINTNHKPVINDMPVFLSNRIMIIPFERHFEEDEQDHTLKREFLKPENQSAILNWLIEGYKLLQKEGFNTPPSVRAAVDEYQHESDKIMQFVEEMLEKGDDYKVKTMDAYQEYRRWCSDRGYGIENIKNFNQALRRIVDVKQMRPAGGGSPTSMIPGYRLIGRAEPLK
;
A
#
# COMPACT_ATOMS: atom_id res chain seq x y z
N MET A 1 13.39 24.09 14.01
CA MET A 1 14.47 24.84 14.67
C MET A 1 15.65 23.87 14.78
N ASN A 2 16.82 24.21 14.23
CA ASN A 2 18.05 23.52 14.62
C ASN A 2 18.35 23.98 16.05
N ALA A 3 18.12 23.14 17.03
CA ALA A 3 18.57 23.44 18.38
C ALA A 3 20.06 23.11 18.40
N ASP A 4 20.90 24.14 18.55
CA ASP A 4 22.34 23.98 18.62
C ASP A 4 22.72 23.16 19.85
N ILE A 5 23.57 22.16 19.67
CA ILE A 5 24.14 21.39 20.78
C ILE A 5 25.64 21.67 20.90
N THR A 6 26.15 21.54 22.13
CA THR A 6 27.61 21.73 22.40
C THR A 6 28.21 20.39 22.77
N LEU A 7 29.27 20.00 22.06
CA LEU A 7 30.10 18.85 22.39
C LEU A 7 31.45 19.31 22.85
N PHE A 8 32.02 18.60 23.83
CA PHE A 8 33.37 18.83 24.33
C PHE A 8 34.24 17.66 23.90
N THR A 9 35.23 17.93 23.04
CA THR A 9 36.00 16.86 22.39
C THR A 9 37.41 16.78 22.95
N ALA A 10 37.95 15.56 22.94
CA ALA A 10 39.37 15.29 23.27
C ALA A 10 40.23 15.43 22.02
N ALA A 11 41.53 15.59 22.23
CA ALA A 11 42.54 15.54 21.16
C ALA A 11 42.85 14.10 20.69
N CYS A 12 42.20 13.08 21.29
CA CYS A 12 42.46 11.66 21.02
C CYS A 12 41.20 10.95 20.63
N THR A 13 41.31 9.77 20.00
CA THR A 13 40.21 8.88 19.65
C THR A 13 40.48 7.48 20.22
N GLY A 14 39.49 6.89 20.89
CA GLY A 14 39.54 5.53 21.39
C GLY A 14 40.33 5.33 22.68
N SER A 15 40.56 6.37 23.48
CA SER A 15 41.32 6.29 24.73
C SER A 15 40.39 6.18 25.97
N PRO A 16 40.23 4.98 26.56
CA PRO A 16 39.34 4.80 27.71
C PRO A 16 39.85 5.48 29.00
N LYS A 17 41.15 5.83 29.05
CA LYS A 17 41.77 6.49 30.19
C LYS A 17 41.67 8.01 30.11
N ASN A 18 41.25 8.57 28.97
CA ASN A 18 41.15 10.02 28.85
C ASN A 18 39.99 10.55 29.68
N ASN A 19 40.22 11.61 30.43
CA ASN A 19 39.22 12.32 31.22
C ASN A 19 39.21 13.83 30.96
N VAL A 20 39.95 14.34 29.95
CA VAL A 20 40.07 15.76 29.63
C VAL A 20 39.53 16.02 28.22
N TYR A 21 38.57 16.96 28.10
CA TYR A 21 37.84 17.28 26.88
C TYR A 21 37.84 18.81 26.67
N PRO A 22 38.96 19.40 26.23
CA PRO A 22 39.19 20.85 26.27
C PRO A 22 38.56 21.60 25.10
N ASN A 23 38.20 20.93 24.00
CA ASN A 23 37.77 21.61 22.78
C ASN A 23 36.24 21.69 22.78
N GLU A 24 35.71 22.91 22.91
CA GLU A 24 34.28 23.19 22.83
C GLU A 24 33.85 23.36 21.37
N THR A 25 32.91 22.58 20.92
CA THR A 25 32.41 22.58 19.54
C THR A 25 30.87 22.77 19.55
N ILE A 26 30.44 23.85 18.95
CA ILE A 26 29.01 24.13 18.76
C ILE A 26 28.56 23.47 17.46
N ILE A 27 27.53 22.64 17.52
CA ILE A 27 26.96 21.88 16.42
C ILE A 27 25.69 22.60 15.94
N THR A 28 25.72 23.07 14.71
CA THR A 28 24.60 23.79 14.09
C THR A 28 23.97 22.99 12.94
N ASP A 29 24.70 21.98 12.43
CA ASP A 29 24.27 21.16 11.30
C ASP A 29 24.89 19.75 11.33
N LYS A 30 24.46 18.90 10.39
CA LYS A 30 24.96 17.52 10.26
C LYS A 30 26.46 17.44 9.97
N THR A 31 27.02 18.42 9.28
CA THR A 31 28.43 18.41 8.89
C THR A 31 29.31 18.69 10.09
N SER A 32 29.02 19.73 10.86
CA SER A 32 29.71 20.06 12.11
C SER A 32 29.58 18.93 13.14
N PHE A 33 28.44 18.25 13.19
CA PHE A 33 28.25 17.08 14.02
C PHE A 33 29.15 15.92 13.60
N ALA A 34 29.20 15.60 12.30
CA ALA A 34 30.02 14.52 11.77
C ALA A 34 31.52 14.70 12.10
N GLU A 35 32.03 15.93 12.05
CA GLU A 35 33.43 16.22 12.40
C GLU A 35 33.70 16.09 13.90
N ALA A 36 32.77 16.60 14.74
CA ALA A 36 32.96 16.55 16.20
C ALA A 36 32.98 15.12 16.75
N VAL A 37 32.08 14.25 16.25
CA VAL A 37 31.92 12.88 16.77
C VAL A 37 33.04 11.92 16.30
N LYS A 38 33.96 12.34 15.44
CA LYS A 38 35.18 11.58 15.12
C LYS A 38 36.14 11.47 16.30
N HIS A 39 36.05 12.40 17.23
CA HIS A 39 36.88 12.44 18.43
C HIS A 39 36.14 11.90 19.66
N ASP A 40 36.89 11.39 20.64
CA ASP A 40 36.31 11.05 21.94
C ASP A 40 35.73 12.33 22.56
N HIS A 41 34.50 12.26 23.07
CA HIS A 41 33.76 13.45 23.48
C HIS A 41 32.79 13.22 24.65
N VAL A 42 32.34 14.31 25.22
CA VAL A 42 31.28 14.39 26.22
C VAL A 42 30.26 15.47 25.81
N CYS A 43 29.03 15.34 26.27
CA CYS A 43 27.94 16.30 25.99
C CYS A 43 27.76 17.34 27.10
N ALA A 44 28.56 17.27 28.18
CA ALA A 44 28.49 18.20 29.28
C ALA A 44 29.84 18.91 29.49
N LYS A 45 29.79 20.16 29.93
CA LYS A 45 30.96 20.88 30.44
C LYS A 45 31.23 20.46 31.87
N TYR A 46 32.49 20.23 32.15
CA TYR A 46 33.00 19.91 33.47
C TYR A 46 34.05 20.93 33.88
N LYS A 47 34.18 21.11 35.21
CA LYS A 47 35.19 21.99 35.80
C LYS A 47 36.60 21.63 35.28
N ASP A 48 37.31 22.63 34.82
CA ASP A 48 38.64 22.50 34.21
C ASP A 48 38.69 21.51 33.04
N TYR A 49 37.53 21.34 32.31
CA TYR A 49 37.34 20.38 31.23
C TYR A 49 37.64 18.92 31.59
N ARG A 50 37.72 18.62 32.89
CA ARG A 50 38.01 17.30 33.42
C ARG A 50 36.71 16.57 33.81
N ARG A 51 36.42 15.44 33.16
CA ARG A 51 35.22 14.66 33.33
C ARG A 51 35.18 13.95 34.70
N PHE A 52 34.29 14.37 35.59
CA PHE A 52 33.89 13.67 36.82
C PHE A 52 32.53 14.20 37.28
N VAL A 53 31.74 13.36 37.96
CA VAL A 53 30.35 13.68 38.31
C VAL A 53 30.25 14.99 39.12
N GLY A 54 31.06 15.20 40.14
CA GLY A 54 31.05 16.40 40.95
C GLY A 54 31.55 17.67 40.27
N GLY A 55 32.10 17.56 39.07
CA GLY A 55 32.55 18.67 38.24
C GLY A 55 31.62 19.11 37.14
N PHE A 56 30.40 18.56 37.10
CA PHE A 56 29.39 18.93 36.10
C PHE A 56 29.01 20.43 36.23
N GLU A 57 29.16 21.17 35.15
CA GLU A 57 28.79 22.60 35.08
C GLU A 57 27.47 22.79 34.33
N TYR A 58 27.38 22.31 33.12
CA TYR A 58 26.15 22.33 32.33
C TYR A 58 26.20 21.39 31.12
N SER A 59 25.00 21.14 30.56
CA SER A 59 24.85 20.53 29.24
C SER A 59 23.58 21.10 28.52
N ASN A 60 23.65 21.16 27.20
CA ASN A 60 22.47 21.40 26.32
C ASN A 60 22.23 20.21 25.37
N CYS A 61 22.80 19.04 25.72
CA CYS A 61 22.67 17.82 24.93
C CYS A 61 22.62 16.59 25.83
N ILE A 62 21.66 15.72 25.62
CA ILE A 62 21.56 14.44 26.33
C ILE A 62 21.94 13.30 25.39
N PRO A 63 23.08 12.60 25.63
CA PRO A 63 23.45 11.42 24.90
C PRO A 63 22.80 10.17 25.49
N MET A 64 22.31 9.27 24.61
CA MET A 64 21.81 7.94 24.95
C MET A 64 22.43 6.90 24.01
N ASP A 65 22.79 5.73 24.53
CA ASP A 65 23.41 4.65 23.78
C ASP A 65 22.39 3.56 23.45
N CYS A 66 22.37 3.06 22.22
CA CYS A 66 21.59 1.91 21.80
C CYS A 66 22.53 0.84 21.23
N ASP A 67 22.78 -0.19 22.02
CA ASP A 67 23.72 -1.28 21.67
C ASP A 67 23.02 -2.54 21.16
N ASN A 68 21.67 -2.58 21.17
CA ASN A 68 20.84 -3.74 20.81
C ASN A 68 21.24 -5.03 21.57
N ASP A 69 21.65 -4.87 22.83
CA ASP A 69 22.08 -5.99 23.66
C ASP A 69 20.92 -6.74 24.33
N HIS A 70 19.68 -6.32 24.08
CA HIS A 70 18.44 -6.90 24.64
C HIS A 70 17.99 -8.17 23.91
N SER A 71 18.41 -8.40 22.67
CA SER A 71 18.07 -9.61 21.90
C SER A 71 19.17 -9.97 20.91
N ASP A 72 19.28 -11.27 20.63
CA ASP A 72 20.15 -11.81 19.58
C ASP A 72 19.39 -12.00 18.25
N ASP A 73 18.06 -11.82 18.24
CA ASP A 73 17.24 -11.86 17.03
C ASP A 73 17.32 -10.52 16.27
N PRO A 74 17.80 -10.50 15.01
CA PRO A 74 17.85 -9.30 14.20
C PRO A 74 16.51 -8.60 14.01
N ALA A 75 15.39 -9.32 14.05
CA ALA A 75 14.04 -8.76 13.90
C ALA A 75 13.63 -7.89 15.10
N GLU A 76 14.25 -8.08 16.27
CA GLU A 76 13.98 -7.32 17.49
C GLU A 76 14.89 -6.11 17.65
N TRP A 77 15.94 -5.97 16.84
CA TRP A 77 16.87 -4.85 16.95
C TRP A 77 16.22 -3.52 16.61
N LYS A 78 16.60 -2.51 17.37
CA LYS A 78 16.12 -1.14 17.22
C LYS A 78 17.05 -0.32 16.33
N THR A 79 16.44 0.54 15.52
CA THR A 79 17.08 1.45 14.60
C THR A 79 16.91 2.91 15.04
N SER A 80 17.56 3.83 14.35
CA SER A 80 17.34 5.28 14.54
C SER A 80 15.90 5.70 14.21
N ALA A 81 15.23 4.99 13.28
CA ALA A 81 13.81 5.21 12.94
C ALA A 81 12.88 4.83 14.10
N ASP A 82 13.19 3.75 14.85
CA ASP A 82 12.41 3.37 16.04
C ASP A 82 12.52 4.45 17.14
N VAL A 83 13.69 5.07 17.28
CA VAL A 83 13.86 6.23 18.18
C VAL A 83 13.01 7.40 17.71
N ALA A 84 13.00 7.72 16.41
CA ALA A 84 12.16 8.79 15.87
C ALA A 84 10.67 8.52 16.10
N ALA A 85 10.23 7.28 15.97
CA ALA A 85 8.86 6.88 16.28
C ALA A 85 8.52 7.02 17.78
N ALA A 86 9.47 6.74 18.68
CA ALA A 86 9.28 6.89 20.12
C ALA A 86 9.28 8.36 20.59
N PHE A 87 9.94 9.26 19.83
CA PHE A 87 10.05 10.69 20.11
C PHE A 87 9.54 11.54 18.94
N PRO A 88 8.23 11.48 18.64
CA PRO A 88 7.66 12.18 17.48
C PRO A 88 7.83 13.70 17.61
N GLY A 89 8.27 14.31 16.50
CA GLY A 89 8.47 15.76 16.42
C GLY A 89 9.71 16.30 17.15
N VAL A 90 10.51 15.46 17.80
CA VAL A 90 11.77 15.85 18.46
C VAL A 90 12.90 15.87 17.46
N SER A 91 13.74 16.95 17.50
CA SER A 91 15.01 16.97 16.77
C SER A 91 16.06 16.19 17.53
N PHE A 92 16.88 15.39 16.82
CA PHE A 92 18.04 14.74 17.41
C PHE A 92 19.08 14.33 16.35
N TYR A 93 20.32 14.13 16.80
CA TYR A 93 21.40 13.59 15.98
C TYR A 93 21.66 12.14 16.38
N VAL A 94 22.17 11.37 15.42
CA VAL A 94 22.61 9.98 15.62
C VAL A 94 24.04 9.83 15.09
N ALA A 95 24.91 9.19 15.87
CA ALA A 95 26.23 8.76 15.43
C ALA A 95 26.37 7.25 15.59
N TYR A 96 26.73 6.56 14.51
CA TYR A 96 26.97 5.13 14.59
C TYR A 96 28.26 4.83 15.33
N SER A 97 28.15 3.94 16.32
CA SER A 97 29.28 3.57 17.19
C SER A 97 30.43 2.97 16.37
N ARG A 98 31.67 3.13 16.83
CA ARG A 98 32.84 2.46 16.23
C ARG A 98 32.69 0.93 16.14
N ASN A 99 31.83 0.34 16.95
CA ASN A 99 31.49 -1.09 16.94
C ASN A 99 30.21 -1.42 16.19
N HIS A 100 29.66 -0.47 15.44
CA HIS A 100 28.48 -0.69 14.59
C HIS A 100 28.75 -1.81 13.59
N MET A 101 27.82 -2.78 13.50
CA MET A 101 27.92 -3.95 12.62
C MET A 101 29.25 -4.74 12.73
N LYS A 102 29.87 -4.73 13.91
CA LYS A 102 31.07 -5.52 14.22
C LYS A 102 30.79 -6.53 15.33
N ALA A 103 31.35 -7.73 15.22
CA ALA A 103 31.28 -8.74 16.28
C ALA A 103 32.06 -8.26 17.52
N LYS A 104 31.54 -8.53 18.71
CA LYS A 104 32.18 -8.21 19.98
C LYS A 104 32.02 -9.39 20.96
N GLY A 105 33.11 -10.13 21.21
CA GLY A 105 33.06 -11.37 21.96
C GLY A 105 32.17 -12.38 21.24
N ASP A 106 31.26 -13.03 21.96
CA ASP A 106 30.32 -14.02 21.41
C ASP A 106 29.08 -13.40 20.75
N LYS A 107 28.95 -12.04 20.72
CA LYS A 107 27.80 -11.36 20.14
C LYS A 107 27.99 -11.13 18.64
N THR A 108 26.93 -11.42 17.89
CA THR A 108 26.83 -11.20 16.45
C THR A 108 26.94 -9.69 16.09
N PRO A 109 27.42 -9.34 14.88
CA PRO A 109 27.36 -7.98 14.36
C PRO A 109 25.95 -7.44 14.43
N ARG A 110 25.76 -6.28 15.07
CA ARG A 110 24.43 -5.65 15.26
C ARG A 110 24.52 -4.13 15.17
N PRO A 111 23.39 -3.43 14.87
CA PRO A 111 23.35 -1.98 14.88
C PRO A 111 23.69 -1.42 16.27
N LYS A 112 24.66 -0.52 16.32
CA LYS A 112 25.06 0.19 17.54
C LYS A 112 25.21 1.66 17.25
N PHE A 113 24.49 2.50 17.99
CA PHE A 113 24.49 3.93 17.73
C PHE A 113 24.25 4.74 19.01
N HIS A 114 24.65 5.99 18.98
CA HIS A 114 24.42 6.98 20.03
C HIS A 114 23.43 8.02 19.51
N VAL A 115 22.48 8.40 20.35
CA VAL A 115 21.48 9.44 20.05
C VAL A 115 21.80 10.67 20.90
N TYR A 116 21.74 11.84 20.29
CA TYR A 116 22.06 13.12 20.94
C TYR A 116 20.81 14.00 20.86
N PHE A 117 20.14 14.14 22.00
CA PHE A 117 18.95 14.96 22.12
C PHE A 117 19.30 16.38 22.54
N PRO A 118 19.00 17.41 21.72
CA PRO A 118 19.08 18.80 22.15
C PRO A 118 18.09 19.05 23.31
N VAL A 119 18.53 19.81 24.30
CA VAL A 119 17.70 20.25 25.45
C VAL A 119 18.02 21.70 25.78
N GLU A 120 17.14 22.38 26.49
CA GLU A 120 17.50 23.64 27.14
C GLU A 120 18.68 23.42 28.09
N ARG A 121 19.52 24.46 28.25
CA ARG A 121 20.73 24.35 29.08
C ARG A 121 20.40 23.95 30.51
N VAL A 122 20.88 22.78 30.92
CA VAL A 122 20.74 22.22 32.27
C VAL A 122 22.04 22.38 33.02
N SER A 123 22.02 23.03 34.20
CA SER A 123 23.20 23.25 35.06
C SER A 123 23.14 22.45 36.36
N ASP A 124 22.10 21.64 36.59
CA ASP A 124 21.99 20.74 37.73
C ASP A 124 22.20 19.29 37.28
N ALA A 125 23.23 18.65 37.82
CA ALA A 125 23.60 17.27 37.50
C ALA A 125 22.47 16.26 37.87
N ASN A 126 21.75 16.50 38.95
CA ASN A 126 20.62 15.61 39.33
C ASN A 126 19.46 15.73 38.37
N LEU A 127 19.13 16.96 37.97
CA LEU A 127 18.12 17.20 36.93
C LEU A 127 18.50 16.52 35.61
N TYR A 128 19.77 16.64 35.22
CA TYR A 128 20.29 16.00 34.01
C TYR A 128 20.16 14.47 34.06
N VAL A 129 20.45 13.85 35.19
CA VAL A 129 20.26 12.39 35.41
C VAL A 129 18.78 12.00 35.38
N VAL A 130 17.90 12.81 35.97
CA VAL A 130 16.45 12.58 35.93
C VAL A 130 15.92 12.62 34.51
N MET A 131 16.35 13.59 33.69
CA MET A 131 15.94 13.67 32.29
C MET A 131 16.43 12.45 31.49
N LYS A 132 17.66 11.99 31.71
CA LYS A 132 18.16 10.75 31.11
C LYS A 132 17.33 9.53 31.49
N GLN A 133 16.92 9.43 32.75
CA GLN A 133 16.06 8.36 33.22
C GLN A 133 14.68 8.41 32.55
N GLN A 134 14.10 9.59 32.39
CA GLN A 134 12.80 9.78 31.71
C GLN A 134 12.88 9.41 30.22
N ILE A 135 13.98 9.75 29.54
CA ILE A 135 14.24 9.33 28.16
C ILE A 135 14.36 7.81 28.06
N TYR A 136 15.10 7.19 29.00
CA TYR A 136 15.20 5.73 29.10
C TYR A 136 13.85 5.06 29.35
N ASP A 137 13.05 5.58 30.26
CA ASP A 137 11.73 5.02 30.59
C ASP A 137 10.77 5.08 29.37
N ARG A 138 10.97 6.06 28.47
CA ARG A 138 10.21 6.19 27.23
C ARG A 138 10.68 5.24 26.12
N PHE A 139 11.99 4.95 26.07
CA PHE A 139 12.59 4.01 25.11
C PHE A 139 13.58 3.09 25.84
N PRO A 140 13.09 2.04 26.50
CA PRO A 140 13.89 1.18 27.39
C PRO A 140 14.90 0.27 26.69
N TYR A 141 15.09 0.47 25.39
CA TYR A 141 16.12 -0.19 24.56
C TYR A 141 17.47 0.56 24.59
N PHE A 142 17.53 1.72 25.22
CA PHE A 142 18.81 2.38 25.51
C PHE A 142 19.61 1.63 26.58
N ASP A 143 20.93 1.76 26.57
CA ASP A 143 21.80 1.18 27.61
C ASP A 143 21.45 1.78 28.99
N SER A 144 21.16 0.91 29.95
CA SER A 144 20.87 1.31 31.33
C SER A 144 22.03 2.01 32.02
N ASN A 145 23.29 1.78 31.56
CA ASN A 145 24.47 2.43 32.08
C ASN A 145 24.70 3.85 31.52
N ALA A 146 23.95 4.28 30.52
CA ALA A 146 24.06 5.60 29.90
C ALA A 146 23.48 6.75 30.75
N LYS A 147 22.94 6.48 31.95
CA LYS A 147 22.15 7.43 32.75
C LYS A 147 22.99 8.35 33.65
N ASP A 148 24.27 8.11 33.84
CA ASP A 148 25.11 8.98 34.67
C ASP A 148 25.34 10.35 34.03
N ALA A 149 25.68 11.37 34.87
CA ALA A 149 25.96 12.72 34.41
C ALA A 149 27.35 12.88 33.80
N ALA A 150 28.23 11.89 33.91
CA ALA A 150 29.61 11.93 33.45
C ALA A 150 29.86 10.95 32.29
N ARG A 151 28.85 10.64 31.47
CA ARG A 151 28.97 9.74 30.30
C ARG A 151 29.91 10.33 29.26
N PHE A 152 30.87 9.52 28.78
CA PHE A 152 31.69 9.84 27.63
C PHE A 152 31.39 8.87 26.48
N LEU A 153 31.72 9.31 25.28
CA LEU A 153 31.47 8.60 24.05
C LEU A 153 32.77 8.51 23.25
N PHE A 154 33.04 7.32 22.73
CA PHE A 154 34.19 7.14 21.86
C PHE A 154 33.96 7.72 20.48
N GLY A 155 34.97 8.34 19.92
CA GLY A 155 34.94 8.82 18.55
C GLY A 155 34.68 7.72 17.52
N SER A 156 33.95 8.07 16.48
CA SER A 156 33.58 7.17 15.39
C SER A 156 33.42 7.93 14.08
N ASP A 157 33.79 7.30 12.97
CA ASP A 157 33.59 7.76 11.58
C ASP A 157 32.57 6.88 10.77
N ASN A 158 31.83 6.01 11.46
CA ASN A 158 30.88 5.07 10.82
C ASN A 158 29.59 5.74 10.29
N GLY A 159 29.53 7.07 10.25
CA GLY A 159 28.41 7.83 9.72
C GLY A 159 27.52 8.44 10.78
N VAL A 160 26.73 9.44 10.35
CA VAL A 160 25.82 10.19 11.19
C VAL A 160 24.49 10.43 10.49
N GLU A 161 23.42 10.57 11.28
CA GLU A 161 22.09 10.97 10.81
C GLU A 161 21.62 12.20 11.58
N PHE A 162 20.67 12.93 11.00
CA PHE A 162 19.96 14.00 11.67
C PHE A 162 18.45 13.82 11.40
N PHE A 163 17.69 13.79 12.47
CA PHE A 163 16.24 13.74 12.44
C PHE A 163 15.71 15.14 12.79
N PRO A 164 15.17 15.87 11.79
CA PRO A 164 14.62 17.19 12.03
C PRO A 164 13.29 17.10 12.78
N GLY A 165 13.06 18.01 13.70
CA GLY A 165 11.83 18.13 14.45
C GLY A 165 11.47 19.57 14.74
N THR A 166 10.32 19.79 15.35
CA THR A 166 9.79 21.10 15.72
C THR A 166 9.96 21.42 17.21
N THR A 167 10.41 20.41 18.00
CA THR A 167 10.57 20.53 19.45
C THR A 167 11.82 19.81 19.94
N THR A 168 12.22 20.09 21.18
CA THR A 168 13.30 19.42 21.92
C THR A 168 12.73 18.37 22.88
N VAL A 169 13.56 17.40 23.28
CA VAL A 169 13.09 16.27 24.09
C VAL A 169 12.58 16.70 25.47
N ASP A 170 13.16 17.74 26.08
CA ASP A 170 12.74 18.27 27.39
C ASP A 170 11.29 18.75 27.40
N LYS A 171 10.74 19.18 26.28
CA LYS A 171 9.32 19.58 26.17
C LYS A 171 8.38 18.38 26.18
N LEU A 172 8.87 17.18 25.94
CA LEU A 172 8.10 15.93 26.04
C LEU A 172 8.24 15.21 27.38
N LEU A 173 9.22 15.60 28.18
CA LEU A 173 9.52 14.96 29.47
C LEU A 173 8.60 15.52 30.57
N PRO A 174 8.19 14.67 31.55
CA PRO A 174 7.48 15.15 32.73
C PRO A 174 8.29 16.18 33.52
N GLU A 175 7.62 17.23 34.03
CA GLU A 175 8.30 18.27 34.84
C GLU A 175 8.96 17.67 36.09
N PRO A 176 10.19 18.10 36.43
CA PRO A 176 10.85 17.65 37.63
C PRO A 176 10.16 18.20 38.89
N ILE A 177 10.20 17.43 39.99
CA ILE A 177 9.67 17.83 41.27
C ILE A 177 10.82 18.40 42.14
N THR A 178 10.84 19.71 42.30
CA THR A 178 11.97 20.43 42.93
C THR A 178 11.92 20.42 44.47
N ALA A 179 13.05 20.73 45.11
CA ALA A 179 13.18 20.85 46.54
C ALA A 179 12.10 21.78 47.16
N GLY A 180 11.59 21.45 48.34
CA GLY A 180 10.53 22.16 49.03
C GLY A 180 9.12 21.68 48.73
N SER A 181 8.86 21.10 47.56
CA SER A 181 7.54 20.54 47.21
C SER A 181 7.53 19.00 47.11
N ARG A 182 8.69 18.33 47.14
CA ARG A 182 8.83 16.89 46.88
C ARG A 182 7.89 16.02 47.73
N ASN A 183 7.95 16.17 49.04
CA ASN A 183 7.16 15.33 49.96
C ASN A 183 5.66 15.55 49.79
N SER A 184 5.22 16.79 49.59
CA SER A 184 3.80 17.10 49.40
C SER A 184 3.27 16.59 48.07
N VAL A 185 4.05 16.73 46.99
CA VAL A 185 3.70 16.23 45.68
C VAL A 185 3.68 14.71 45.68
N MET A 186 4.73 14.06 46.19
CA MET A 186 4.81 12.61 46.25
C MET A 186 3.74 11.97 47.15
N SER A 187 3.33 12.66 48.24
CA SER A 187 2.20 12.19 49.08
C SER A 187 0.88 12.22 48.31
N LYS A 188 0.63 13.26 47.51
CA LYS A 188 -0.56 13.32 46.64
C LYS A 188 -0.52 12.24 45.56
N GLU A 189 0.63 12.05 44.92
CA GLU A 189 0.82 11.02 43.92
C GLU A 189 0.61 9.61 44.47
N ALA A 190 1.21 9.30 45.62
CA ALA A 190 1.02 8.02 46.29
C ALA A 190 -0.47 7.75 46.61
N ALA A 191 -1.18 8.77 47.09
CA ALA A 191 -2.62 8.66 47.36
C ALA A 191 -3.43 8.43 46.06
N CYS A 192 -3.10 9.12 44.96
CA CYS A 192 -3.74 8.91 43.68
C CYS A 192 -3.44 7.52 43.09
N ILE A 193 -2.22 7.02 43.21
CA ILE A 193 -1.81 5.70 42.75
C ILE A 193 -2.55 4.61 43.52
N ILE A 194 -2.59 4.70 44.85
CA ILE A 194 -3.35 3.77 45.72
C ILE A 194 -4.85 3.80 45.38
N LYS A 195 -5.42 4.98 45.19
CA LYS A 195 -6.84 5.11 44.83
C LYS A 195 -7.15 4.41 43.49
N ARG A 196 -6.23 4.49 42.54
CA ARG A 196 -6.44 3.97 41.17
C ARG A 196 -6.08 2.50 41.02
N TYR A 197 -4.98 2.05 41.62
CA TYR A 197 -4.40 0.73 41.41
C TYR A 197 -4.47 -0.17 42.65
N GLY A 198 -4.99 0.32 43.77
CA GLY A 198 -5.00 -0.39 45.04
C GLY A 198 -3.61 -0.49 45.67
N ASP A 199 -3.53 -1.22 46.77
CA ASP A 199 -2.28 -1.53 47.47
C ASP A 199 -1.62 -2.77 46.84
N THR A 200 -1.08 -2.61 45.63
CA THR A 200 -0.45 -3.68 44.83
C THR A 200 1.04 -3.42 44.66
N GLU A 201 1.79 -4.47 44.35
CA GLU A 201 3.22 -4.35 44.01
C GLU A 201 3.45 -3.46 42.79
N ASP A 202 2.55 -3.53 41.80
CA ASP A 202 2.60 -2.69 40.59
C ASP A 202 2.37 -1.21 40.94
N ALA A 203 1.41 -0.93 41.80
CA ALA A 203 1.17 0.42 42.31
C ALA A 203 2.42 0.99 43.03
N HIS A 204 3.10 0.17 43.83
CA HIS A 204 4.33 0.58 44.52
C HIS A 204 5.49 0.82 43.50
N LYS A 205 5.63 -0.04 42.49
CA LYS A 205 6.60 0.18 41.40
C LYS A 205 6.35 1.49 40.66
N ARG A 206 5.08 1.81 40.38
CA ARG A 206 4.66 3.09 39.76
C ARG A 206 5.04 4.28 40.64
N PHE A 207 4.77 4.21 41.92
CA PHE A 207 5.15 5.26 42.91
C PHE A 207 6.67 5.48 42.91
N LEU A 208 7.47 4.41 42.96
CA LEU A 208 8.93 4.51 42.92
C LEU A 208 9.44 5.06 41.58
N SER A 209 8.78 4.74 40.47
CA SER A 209 9.07 5.34 39.18
C SER A 209 8.83 6.84 39.17
N GLU A 210 7.72 7.29 39.75
CA GLU A 210 7.39 8.70 39.88
C GLU A 210 8.39 9.45 40.77
N ALA A 211 8.84 8.82 41.83
CA ALA A 211 9.82 9.42 42.77
C ALA A 211 11.17 9.74 42.11
N LYS A 212 11.50 9.09 41.02
CA LYS A 212 12.68 9.40 40.21
C LYS A 212 12.68 10.81 39.59
N ARG A 213 11.52 11.49 39.60
CA ARG A 213 11.40 12.89 39.14
C ARG A 213 11.82 13.91 40.20
N CYS A 214 12.05 13.47 41.42
CA CYS A 214 12.43 14.37 42.53
C CYS A 214 13.89 14.84 42.35
N VAL A 215 14.09 16.14 42.44
CA VAL A 215 15.41 16.80 42.34
C VAL A 215 15.63 17.69 43.56
N PRO A 216 16.59 17.38 44.43
CA PRO A 216 17.36 16.14 44.53
C PRO A 216 16.50 14.92 44.88
N PRO A 217 16.95 13.67 44.69
CA PRO A 217 16.19 12.46 45.01
C PRO A 217 15.72 12.43 46.49
N LEU A 218 14.59 11.77 46.74
CA LEU A 218 14.14 11.48 48.10
C LEU A 218 14.89 10.28 48.69
N GLU A 219 15.18 10.36 49.98
CA GLU A 219 15.72 9.23 50.72
C GLU A 219 14.73 8.07 50.80
N ARG A 220 15.24 6.81 50.85
CA ARG A 220 14.39 5.63 50.91
C ARG A 220 13.42 5.64 52.10
N SER A 221 13.87 6.11 53.26
CA SER A 221 13.06 6.28 54.46
C SER A 221 11.87 7.26 54.28
N GLU A 222 12.10 8.33 53.48
CA GLU A 222 11.05 9.30 53.15
C GLU A 222 10.01 8.65 52.23
N LEU A 223 10.46 7.90 51.20
CA LEU A 223 9.58 7.18 50.28
C LEU A 223 8.72 6.13 51.00
N ASP A 224 9.33 5.34 51.88
CA ASP A 224 8.63 4.32 52.69
C ASP A 224 7.58 4.95 53.59
N SER A 225 7.89 6.11 54.19
CA SER A 225 6.93 6.87 55.04
C SER A 225 5.75 7.40 54.23
N ILE A 226 6.02 7.98 53.06
CA ILE A 226 4.97 8.48 52.13
C ILE A 226 4.06 7.33 51.70
N TRP A 227 4.66 6.20 51.27
CA TRP A 227 3.89 5.04 50.81
C TRP A 227 3.02 4.46 51.93
N SER A 228 3.55 4.29 53.14
CA SER A 228 2.80 3.80 54.28
C SER A 228 1.60 4.71 54.62
N SER A 229 1.76 6.02 54.47
CA SER A 229 0.67 6.98 54.65
C SER A 229 -0.41 6.84 53.58
N ALA A 230 -0.01 6.59 52.32
CA ALA A 230 -0.93 6.35 51.21
C ALA A 230 -1.70 5.02 51.39
N GLN A 231 -1.05 3.96 51.89
CA GLN A 231 -1.72 2.70 52.24
C GLN A 231 -2.81 2.87 53.26
N LYS A 232 -2.54 3.66 54.34
CA LYS A 232 -3.56 4.01 55.37
C LYS A 232 -4.73 4.79 54.75
N PHE A 233 -4.42 5.73 53.84
CA PHE A 233 -5.44 6.46 53.09
C PHE A 233 -6.28 5.50 52.22
N GLY A 234 -5.66 4.59 51.46
CA GLY A 234 -6.34 3.58 50.65
C GLY A 234 -7.32 2.72 51.44
N LYS A 235 -6.88 2.19 52.61
CA LYS A 235 -7.74 1.42 53.53
C LYS A 235 -8.96 2.22 54.02
N ARG A 236 -8.79 3.54 54.23
CA ARG A 236 -9.89 4.40 54.65
C ARG A 236 -10.92 4.60 53.55
N ILE A 237 -10.47 4.97 52.34
CA ILE A 237 -11.38 5.26 51.22
C ILE A 237 -12.11 4.01 50.69
N SER A 238 -11.48 2.81 50.78
CA SER A 238 -12.12 1.57 50.31
C SER A 238 -13.38 1.19 51.10
N SER A 239 -13.58 1.77 52.27
CA SER A 239 -14.80 1.61 53.12
C SER A 239 -15.85 2.70 52.89
N GLU A 240 -15.58 3.70 52.02
CA GLU A 240 -16.53 4.79 51.76
C GLU A 240 -17.63 4.35 50.76
N PRO A 241 -18.89 4.77 50.94
CA PRO A 241 -19.96 4.49 49.99
C PRO A 241 -19.64 5.07 48.62
N GLY A 242 -19.76 4.25 47.54
CA GLY A 242 -19.49 4.66 46.18
C GLY A 242 -18.02 4.49 45.73
N TYR A 243 -17.18 3.88 46.57
CA TYR A 243 -15.83 3.50 46.16
C TYR A 243 -15.89 2.42 45.05
N ILE A 244 -15.23 2.67 43.93
CA ILE A 244 -15.07 1.70 42.84
C ILE A 244 -13.74 0.99 43.03
N GLN A 245 -13.75 -0.34 43.06
CA GLN A 245 -12.53 -1.13 43.20
C GLN A 245 -11.59 -0.86 42.03
N PRO A 246 -10.25 -0.79 42.26
CA PRO A 246 -9.28 -0.56 41.20
C PRO A 246 -9.36 -1.57 40.04
N GLU A 247 -9.70 -2.82 40.34
CA GLU A 247 -9.87 -3.90 39.36
C GLU A 247 -11.04 -3.63 38.40
N ASP A 248 -12.17 -3.16 38.93
CA ASP A 248 -13.35 -2.78 38.15
C ASP A 248 -13.08 -1.51 37.31
N PHE A 249 -12.32 -0.58 37.86
CA PHE A 249 -11.97 0.68 37.21
C PHE A 249 -10.95 0.47 36.06
N ASN A 250 -10.00 -0.45 36.24
CA ASN A 250 -8.93 -0.73 35.29
C ASN A 250 -9.26 -1.90 34.34
N SER A 251 -10.42 -2.55 34.46
CA SER A 251 -10.85 -3.69 33.64
C SER A 251 -11.20 -3.33 32.19
N LYS A 252 -10.96 -2.11 31.73
CA LYS A 252 -11.13 -1.72 30.32
C LYS A 252 -9.98 -2.28 29.50
N PRO A 253 -10.27 -2.79 28.28
CA PRO A 253 -9.22 -3.22 27.35
C PRO A 253 -8.23 -2.08 27.12
N ASP A 254 -6.97 -2.42 26.92
CA ASP A 254 -5.89 -1.48 26.61
C ASP A 254 -6.35 -0.51 25.52
N ASP A 255 -6.52 0.75 25.88
CA ASP A 255 -6.90 1.79 24.94
C ASP A 255 -5.63 2.33 24.29
N TRP A 256 -5.27 1.78 23.15
CA TRP A 256 -4.09 2.17 22.37
C TRP A 256 -4.05 3.69 22.08
N ILE A 257 -5.22 4.35 22.03
CA ILE A 257 -5.30 5.81 21.85
C ILE A 257 -4.79 6.52 23.10
N VAL A 258 -5.11 6.04 24.30
CA VAL A 258 -4.57 6.59 25.54
C VAL A 258 -3.04 6.42 25.58
N ASP A 259 -2.52 5.29 25.15
CA ASP A 259 -1.08 5.07 25.07
C ASP A 259 -0.42 5.96 24.02
N PHE A 260 -1.07 6.20 22.89
CA PHE A 260 -0.63 7.21 21.92
C PHE A 260 -0.62 8.60 22.57
N LEU A 261 -1.69 9.01 23.27
CA LEU A 261 -1.77 10.31 23.93
C LEU A 261 -0.68 10.49 25.01
N LYS A 262 -0.34 9.43 25.75
CA LYS A 262 0.79 9.46 26.71
C LYS A 262 2.12 9.74 26.02
N ARG A 263 2.37 9.09 24.90
CA ARG A 263 3.60 9.32 24.10
C ARG A 263 3.61 10.69 23.42
N ALA A 264 2.51 11.10 22.84
CA ALA A 264 2.34 12.38 22.16
C ALA A 264 2.40 13.57 23.13
N ASN A 265 1.98 13.36 24.38
CA ASN A 265 1.95 14.36 25.45
C ASN A 265 1.31 15.70 25.05
N PRO A 266 0.05 15.73 24.59
CA PRO A 266 -0.58 16.95 24.07
C PRO A 266 -0.73 18.08 25.09
N VAL A 267 -0.49 17.80 26.38
CA VAL A 267 -0.51 18.82 27.44
C VAL A 267 0.72 19.74 27.39
N SER A 268 1.86 19.23 26.96
CA SER A 268 3.13 19.97 26.97
C SER A 268 3.82 20.02 25.62
N ASN A 269 3.36 19.25 24.64
CA ASN A 269 3.95 19.21 23.31
C ASN A 269 3.43 20.36 22.44
N PRO A 270 4.27 21.32 22.02
CA PRO A 270 3.86 22.46 21.19
C PRO A 270 3.37 22.05 19.79
N GLN A 271 3.59 20.83 19.34
CA GLN A 271 3.03 20.30 18.10
C GLN A 271 1.50 20.18 18.15
N TYR A 272 0.93 20.04 19.37
CA TYR A 272 -0.50 19.90 19.58
C TYR A 272 -1.07 21.03 20.44
N PRO A 273 -1.05 22.29 19.97
CA PRO A 273 -1.67 23.40 20.70
C PRO A 273 -3.16 23.10 20.90
N TRP A 274 -3.74 23.62 21.99
CA TRP A 274 -5.15 23.37 22.34
C TRP A 274 -6.11 24.22 21.50
N THR A 275 -5.91 24.17 20.20
CA THR A 275 -6.67 24.85 19.15
C THR A 275 -7.22 23.82 18.17
N ASP A 276 -8.04 24.26 17.23
CA ASP A 276 -8.59 23.41 16.19
C ASP A 276 -7.46 22.82 15.32
N LEU A 277 -6.42 23.61 15.01
CA LEU A 277 -5.26 23.17 14.26
C LEU A 277 -4.51 22.01 14.97
N GLY A 278 -4.20 22.19 16.26
CA GLY A 278 -3.51 21.15 17.03
C GLY A 278 -4.37 19.90 17.25
N ALA A 279 -5.69 20.07 17.37
CA ALA A 279 -6.64 18.96 17.42
C ALA A 279 -6.66 18.16 16.11
N GLY A 280 -6.68 18.86 14.96
CA GLY A 280 -6.59 18.21 13.65
C GLY A 280 -5.29 17.44 13.46
N GLN A 281 -4.16 18.02 13.87
CA GLN A 281 -2.85 17.36 13.81
C GLN A 281 -2.80 16.13 14.73
N LEU A 282 -3.31 16.24 15.96
CA LEU A 282 -3.38 15.13 16.91
C LEU A 282 -4.20 13.95 16.37
N PHE A 283 -5.35 14.23 15.76
CA PHE A 283 -6.16 13.21 15.09
C PHE A 283 -5.39 12.56 13.94
N ALA A 284 -4.78 13.37 13.08
CA ALA A 284 -4.04 12.88 11.91
C ALA A 284 -2.88 11.97 12.33
N ASP A 285 -2.08 12.36 13.31
CA ASP A 285 -0.95 11.56 13.81
C ASP A 285 -1.40 10.27 14.48
N CYS A 286 -2.51 10.31 15.23
CA CYS A 286 -3.09 9.13 15.88
C CYS A 286 -3.57 8.09 14.87
N PHE A 287 -4.20 8.53 13.78
CA PHE A 287 -4.85 7.64 12.82
C PHE A 287 -4.20 7.58 11.44
N LYS A 288 -2.96 8.08 11.28
CA LYS A 288 -2.25 8.07 9.98
C LYS A 288 -2.22 6.69 9.29
N ASP A 289 -2.24 5.60 10.06
CA ASP A 289 -2.19 4.23 9.54
C ASP A 289 -3.59 3.59 9.41
N LEU A 290 -4.64 4.31 9.82
CA LEU A 290 -6.03 3.84 9.80
C LEU A 290 -6.99 4.73 9.01
N ALA A 291 -6.65 6.02 8.82
CA ALA A 291 -7.50 6.96 8.09
C ALA A 291 -6.65 7.99 7.32
N ARG A 292 -6.94 8.15 6.04
CA ARG A 292 -6.28 9.08 5.12
C ARG A 292 -7.30 9.83 4.31
N TYR A 293 -7.10 11.12 4.11
CA TYR A 293 -7.98 11.88 3.24
C TYR A 293 -7.50 11.84 1.79
N VAL A 294 -8.42 11.64 0.87
CA VAL A 294 -8.15 11.61 -0.58
C VAL A 294 -8.86 12.79 -1.25
N PRO A 295 -8.15 13.89 -1.56
CA PRO A 295 -8.75 15.12 -2.08
C PRO A 295 -9.50 14.93 -3.40
N ALA A 296 -9.01 14.06 -4.29
CA ALA A 296 -9.65 13.77 -5.57
C ALA A 296 -11.05 13.18 -5.41
N ARG A 297 -11.28 12.40 -4.34
CA ARG A 297 -12.57 11.79 -3.98
C ARG A 297 -13.34 12.61 -2.95
N LYS A 298 -12.77 13.68 -2.43
CA LYS A 298 -13.32 14.48 -1.33
C LYS A 298 -13.80 13.61 -0.16
N SER A 299 -13.09 12.53 0.12
CA SER A 299 -13.52 11.51 1.08
C SER A 299 -12.34 10.99 1.90
N TRP A 300 -12.62 10.55 3.11
CA TRP A 300 -11.72 9.74 3.90
C TRP A 300 -11.65 8.33 3.31
N PHE A 301 -10.48 7.74 3.40
CA PHE A 301 -10.26 6.31 3.20
C PHE A 301 -9.81 5.73 4.53
N VAL A 302 -10.37 4.60 4.90
CA VAL A 302 -10.04 3.92 6.16
C VAL A 302 -9.47 2.55 5.88
N TYR A 303 -8.45 2.20 6.64
CA TYR A 303 -7.86 0.87 6.60
C TYR A 303 -8.71 -0.10 7.42
N LYS A 304 -9.27 -1.09 6.75
CA LYS A 304 -10.14 -2.08 7.38
C LYS A 304 -9.93 -3.44 6.73
N ASP A 305 -9.80 -4.48 7.56
CA ASP A 305 -9.69 -5.87 7.11
C ASP A 305 -8.61 -6.08 6.03
N GLY A 306 -7.47 -5.38 6.16
CA GLY A 306 -6.33 -5.51 5.26
C GLY A 306 -6.42 -4.69 3.96
N ALA A 307 -7.37 -3.77 3.81
CA ALA A 307 -7.47 -2.90 2.65
C ALA A 307 -7.92 -1.48 3.01
N TRP A 308 -7.54 -0.51 2.18
CA TRP A 308 -8.05 0.86 2.25
C TRP A 308 -9.39 0.95 1.52
N VAL A 309 -10.43 1.35 2.22
CA VAL A 309 -11.78 1.49 1.67
C VAL A 309 -12.28 2.92 1.81
N GLN A 310 -13.03 3.40 0.84
CA GLN A 310 -13.64 4.72 0.90
C GLN A 310 -14.66 4.78 2.04
N ASP A 311 -14.51 5.76 2.91
CA ASP A 311 -15.41 6.02 4.03
C ASP A 311 -16.57 6.90 3.56
N THR A 312 -17.71 6.28 3.31
CA THR A 312 -18.90 6.98 2.85
C THR A 312 -19.32 8.04 3.87
N GLU A 313 -19.43 9.30 3.43
CA GLU A 313 -19.78 10.46 4.25
C GLU A 313 -18.84 10.73 5.45
N GLY A 314 -17.70 10.06 5.55
CA GLY A 314 -16.74 10.22 6.65
C GLY A 314 -17.25 9.65 7.98
N LEU A 315 -18.16 8.68 7.95
CA LEU A 315 -18.80 8.13 9.15
C LEU A 315 -17.78 7.44 10.06
N LYS A 316 -16.86 6.67 9.50
CA LYS A 316 -15.85 5.95 10.29
C LYS A 316 -14.79 6.89 10.85
N ALA A 317 -14.35 7.87 10.07
CA ALA A 317 -13.46 8.93 10.55
C ALA A 317 -14.09 9.72 11.71
N MET A 318 -15.41 9.98 11.65
CA MET A 318 -16.13 10.61 12.73
C MET A 318 -16.21 9.71 13.99
N GLU A 319 -16.36 8.40 13.85
CA GLU A 319 -16.28 7.46 14.98
C GLU A 319 -14.89 7.47 15.62
N TYR A 320 -13.82 7.44 14.82
CA TYR A 320 -12.45 7.59 15.34
C TYR A 320 -12.27 8.90 16.13
N CYS A 321 -12.88 10.00 15.65
CA CYS A 321 -12.88 11.27 16.37
C CYS A 321 -13.60 11.17 17.74
N LYS A 322 -14.68 10.40 17.83
CA LYS A 322 -15.37 10.13 19.10
C LYS A 322 -14.52 9.28 20.04
N ASP A 323 -13.78 8.32 19.49
CA ASP A 323 -12.89 7.49 20.30
C ASP A 323 -11.75 8.33 20.90
N VAL A 324 -11.11 9.23 20.10
CA VAL A 324 -10.15 10.21 20.63
C VAL A 324 -10.79 11.06 21.74
N ALA A 325 -12.01 11.55 21.52
CA ALA A 325 -12.70 12.37 22.50
C ALA A 325 -12.89 11.66 23.86
N LYS A 326 -13.18 10.35 23.84
CA LYS A 326 -13.27 9.53 25.06
C LYS A 326 -11.90 9.33 25.70
N SER A 327 -10.91 8.92 24.89
CA SER A 327 -9.55 8.62 25.35
C SER A 327 -8.84 9.87 25.91
N MET A 328 -9.13 11.07 25.39
CA MET A 328 -8.60 12.33 25.90
C MET A 328 -9.09 12.62 27.32
N PHE A 329 -10.34 12.33 27.66
CA PHE A 329 -10.83 12.47 29.04
C PHE A 329 -10.16 11.46 29.97
N GLN A 330 -9.94 10.23 29.50
CA GLN A 330 -9.22 9.23 30.27
C GLN A 330 -7.76 9.67 30.49
N TYR A 331 -7.08 10.12 29.43
CA TYR A 331 -5.72 10.69 29.52
C TYR A 331 -5.66 11.89 30.46
N ALA A 332 -6.67 12.78 30.43
CA ALA A 332 -6.73 13.94 31.29
C ALA A 332 -6.69 13.58 32.82
N THR A 333 -7.22 12.40 33.17
CA THR A 333 -7.16 11.94 34.58
C THR A 333 -5.74 11.62 35.04
N GLU A 334 -4.79 11.43 34.13
CA GLU A 334 -3.39 11.15 34.44
C GLU A 334 -2.53 12.43 34.54
N ILE A 335 -3.09 13.59 34.19
CA ILE A 335 -2.41 14.89 34.32
C ILE A 335 -2.35 15.26 35.80
N ARG A 336 -1.15 15.47 36.31
CA ARG A 336 -0.90 15.67 37.74
C ARG A 336 -1.19 17.09 38.22
N ASP A 337 -0.85 18.07 37.38
CA ASP A 337 -1.12 19.47 37.64
C ASP A 337 -2.62 19.72 37.53
N ASP A 338 -3.27 20.07 38.64
CA ASP A 338 -4.71 20.28 38.70
C ASP A 338 -5.19 21.44 37.81
N HIS A 339 -4.40 22.51 37.68
CA HIS A 339 -4.74 23.66 36.87
C HIS A 339 -4.65 23.27 35.37
N LYS A 340 -3.52 22.68 34.95
CA LYS A 340 -3.35 22.19 33.59
C LYS A 340 -4.38 21.11 33.21
N ARG A 341 -4.70 20.21 34.14
CA ARG A 341 -5.76 19.20 33.94
C ARG A 341 -7.11 19.84 33.66
N GLN A 342 -7.52 20.83 34.47
CA GLN A 342 -8.81 21.52 34.29
C GLN A 342 -8.87 22.27 32.94
N GLU A 343 -7.81 22.96 32.57
CA GLU A 343 -7.73 23.62 31.26
C GLU A 343 -7.76 22.64 30.11
N PHE A 344 -7.01 21.52 30.19
CA PHE A 344 -7.04 20.47 29.23
C PHE A 344 -8.42 19.81 29.10
N MET A 345 -9.12 19.61 30.20
CA MET A 345 -10.51 19.11 30.19
C MET A 345 -11.47 20.06 29.47
N LYS A 346 -11.26 21.38 29.56
CA LYS A 346 -12.04 22.37 28.78
C LYS A 346 -11.77 22.17 27.27
N PHE A 347 -10.53 21.90 26.90
CA PHE A 347 -10.19 21.56 25.51
C PHE A 347 -10.81 20.22 25.09
N CYS A 348 -10.76 19.18 25.94
CA CYS A 348 -11.42 17.90 25.68
C CYS A 348 -12.93 18.07 25.44
N ALA A 349 -13.59 18.99 26.15
CA ALA A 349 -15.02 19.25 25.97
C ALA A 349 -15.39 19.72 24.55
N LYS A 350 -14.47 20.38 23.82
CA LYS A 350 -14.69 20.75 22.41
C LYS A 350 -14.86 19.52 21.54
N TRP A 351 -14.14 18.43 21.81
CA TRP A 351 -14.23 17.17 21.07
C TRP A 351 -15.58 16.46 21.27
N GLN A 352 -16.28 16.75 22.37
CA GLN A 352 -17.62 16.20 22.59
C GLN A 352 -18.67 16.84 21.67
N SER A 353 -18.44 18.06 21.20
CA SER A 353 -19.37 18.73 20.28
C SER A 353 -19.21 18.20 18.85
N ARG A 354 -20.32 18.03 18.13
CA ARG A 354 -20.31 17.63 16.72
C ARG A 354 -19.54 18.65 15.89
N LYS A 355 -19.78 19.93 16.09
CA LYS A 355 -19.11 21.04 15.38
C LYS A 355 -17.59 21.00 15.59
N GLY A 356 -17.12 20.74 16.81
CA GLY A 356 -15.69 20.59 17.10
C GLY A 356 -15.08 19.45 16.32
N ARG A 357 -15.66 18.26 16.36
CA ARG A 357 -15.16 17.12 15.62
C ARG A 357 -15.14 17.32 14.10
N GLU A 358 -16.18 17.93 13.52
CA GLU A 358 -16.22 18.29 12.10
C GLU A 358 -15.09 19.26 11.72
N THR A 359 -14.81 20.26 12.57
CA THR A 359 -13.70 21.19 12.38
C THR A 359 -12.35 20.48 12.44
N PHE A 360 -12.13 19.65 13.46
CA PHE A 360 -10.87 18.92 13.63
C PHE A 360 -10.60 17.94 12.49
N LEU A 361 -11.63 17.21 12.05
CA LEU A 361 -11.52 16.33 10.86
C LEU A 361 -11.20 17.12 9.59
N LYS A 362 -11.76 18.33 9.46
CA LYS A 362 -11.49 19.19 8.30
C LYS A 362 -10.05 19.71 8.32
N ASP A 363 -9.52 20.09 9.48
CA ASP A 363 -8.13 20.51 9.63
C ASP A 363 -7.15 19.33 9.42
N ALA A 364 -7.55 18.13 9.85
CA ALA A 364 -6.77 16.91 9.66
C ALA A 364 -6.63 16.45 8.19
N GLN A 365 -7.51 16.91 7.28
CA GLN A 365 -7.52 16.46 5.87
C GLN A 365 -6.20 16.70 5.14
N GLY A 366 -5.47 17.78 5.51
CA GLY A 366 -4.23 18.16 4.84
C GLY A 366 -2.99 17.40 5.33
N ALA A 367 -2.98 16.90 6.57
CA ALA A 367 -1.77 16.43 7.23
C ALA A 367 -1.11 15.22 6.54
N TYR A 368 -1.90 14.22 6.17
CA TYR A 368 -1.41 13.00 5.51
C TYR A 368 -2.29 12.60 4.33
N SER A 369 -2.72 13.60 3.53
CA SER A 369 -3.55 13.34 2.37
C SER A 369 -2.81 12.50 1.32
N LEU A 370 -3.55 11.60 0.65
CA LEU A 370 -3.02 10.75 -0.41
C LEU A 370 -3.66 11.08 -1.76
N SER A 371 -2.88 11.00 -2.83
CA SER A 371 -3.44 10.97 -4.18
C SER A 371 -4.04 9.59 -4.48
N MET A 372 -5.00 9.52 -5.41
CA MET A 372 -5.52 8.21 -5.86
C MET A 372 -4.42 7.32 -6.44
N ASN A 373 -3.43 7.93 -7.11
CA ASN A 373 -2.32 7.20 -7.72
C ASN A 373 -1.28 6.69 -6.71
N ALA A 374 -1.44 6.96 -5.42
CA ALA A 374 -0.62 6.38 -4.37
C ALA A 374 -1.08 4.97 -3.98
N PHE A 375 -2.34 4.63 -4.30
CA PHE A 375 -2.89 3.32 -4.01
C PHE A 375 -2.61 2.32 -5.13
N ASP A 376 -2.51 1.03 -4.77
CA ASP A 376 -2.37 -0.11 -5.67
C ASP A 376 -1.21 0.04 -6.68
N THR A 377 -0.11 0.70 -6.26
CA THR A 377 1.05 0.99 -7.14
C THR A 377 1.90 -0.23 -7.43
N ASP A 378 1.95 -1.18 -6.53
CA ASP A 378 2.67 -2.42 -6.74
C ASP A 378 1.82 -3.40 -7.56
N LEU A 379 2.25 -3.65 -8.79
CA LEU A 379 1.56 -4.50 -9.75
C LEU A 379 1.69 -6.00 -9.42
N PHE A 380 2.63 -6.36 -8.56
CA PHE A 380 2.95 -7.75 -8.23
C PHE A 380 2.48 -8.18 -6.84
N THR A 381 1.81 -7.32 -6.09
CA THR A 381 1.14 -7.70 -4.85
C THR A 381 -0.29 -8.16 -5.11
N PHE A 382 -0.71 -9.27 -4.50
CA PHE A 382 -2.09 -9.76 -4.52
C PHE A 382 -2.60 -9.91 -3.08
N ASN A 383 -3.58 -9.09 -2.72
CA ASN A 383 -4.13 -9.02 -1.37
C ASN A 383 -5.19 -10.10 -1.15
N CYS A 384 -4.87 -11.12 -0.38
CA CYS A 384 -5.77 -12.24 0.00
C CYS A 384 -6.59 -11.91 1.25
N ALA A 385 -7.50 -12.79 1.63
CA ALA A 385 -8.30 -12.61 2.84
C ALA A 385 -7.46 -12.59 4.13
N ASN A 386 -6.35 -13.33 4.17
CA ASN A 386 -5.52 -13.55 5.35
C ASN A 386 -4.11 -12.94 5.27
N GLY A 387 -3.78 -12.17 4.23
CA GLY A 387 -2.47 -11.53 4.06
C GLY A 387 -2.20 -11.13 2.62
N THR A 388 -1.02 -10.59 2.36
CA THR A 388 -0.58 -10.11 1.05
C THR A 388 0.43 -11.08 0.44
N LEU A 389 0.17 -11.54 -0.79
CA LEU A 389 1.06 -12.37 -1.58
C LEU A 389 1.86 -11.49 -2.55
N HIS A 390 3.17 -11.58 -2.50
CA HIS A 390 4.10 -10.92 -3.42
C HIS A 390 4.42 -11.88 -4.56
N LEU A 391 3.89 -11.60 -5.77
CA LEU A 391 3.97 -12.52 -6.93
C LEU A 391 5.36 -12.59 -7.57
N ASP A 392 6.23 -11.63 -7.32
CA ASP A 392 7.62 -11.59 -7.77
C ASP A 392 8.54 -12.49 -6.93
N THR A 393 8.36 -12.48 -5.62
CA THR A 393 9.13 -13.27 -4.65
C THR A 393 8.44 -14.53 -4.19
N MET A 394 7.12 -14.64 -4.39
CA MET A 394 6.22 -15.66 -3.80
C MET A 394 6.19 -15.65 -2.26
N GLU A 395 6.59 -14.55 -1.65
CA GLU A 395 6.49 -14.33 -0.22
C GLU A 395 5.06 -13.99 0.18
N PHE A 396 4.63 -14.50 1.32
CA PHE A 396 3.32 -14.17 1.90
C PHE A 396 3.51 -13.45 3.23
N THR A 397 2.98 -12.25 3.34
CA THR A 397 3.14 -11.38 4.51
C THR A 397 1.79 -11.06 5.16
N GLU A 398 1.82 -10.62 6.42
CA GLU A 398 0.64 -10.04 7.06
C GLU A 398 0.23 -8.74 6.36
N HIS A 399 -1.06 -8.40 6.48
CA HIS A 399 -1.59 -7.15 5.94
C HIS A 399 -0.93 -5.93 6.60
N ARG A 400 -0.50 -4.96 5.80
CA ARG A 400 0.06 -3.69 6.27
C ARG A 400 -0.66 -2.50 5.64
N SER A 401 -1.01 -1.52 6.46
CA SER A 401 -1.61 -0.27 5.96
C SER A 401 -0.66 0.52 5.04
N SER A 402 0.66 0.35 5.24
CA SER A 402 1.72 0.95 4.42
C SER A 402 1.70 0.50 2.96
N ASP A 403 1.14 -0.68 2.66
CA ASP A 403 1.10 -1.23 1.31
C ASP A 403 0.09 -0.51 0.41
N LEU A 404 -0.74 0.33 1.00
CA LEU A 404 -1.73 1.19 0.34
C LEU A 404 -2.63 0.44 -0.66
N LEU A 405 -2.99 -0.81 -0.34
CA LEU A 405 -3.86 -1.64 -1.19
C LEU A 405 -5.33 -1.29 -0.95
N THR A 406 -6.08 -1.05 -2.05
CA THR A 406 -7.54 -0.82 -2.01
C THR A 406 -8.33 -2.05 -2.45
N LYS A 407 -7.67 -3.00 -3.08
CA LYS A 407 -8.28 -4.21 -3.60
C LYS A 407 -8.01 -5.39 -2.69
N LYS A 408 -8.95 -6.33 -2.65
CA LYS A 408 -8.82 -7.55 -1.83
C LYS A 408 -9.60 -8.70 -2.45
N SER A 409 -8.98 -9.86 -2.48
CA SER A 409 -9.62 -11.14 -2.77
C SER A 409 -10.26 -11.71 -1.50
N PRO A 410 -11.44 -12.31 -1.56
CA PRO A 410 -12.03 -13.04 -0.45
C PRO A 410 -11.35 -14.41 -0.19
N ALA A 411 -10.51 -14.87 -1.12
CA ALA A 411 -9.84 -16.16 -0.98
C ALA A 411 -8.75 -16.12 0.11
N VAL A 412 -8.74 -17.14 0.96
CA VAL A 412 -7.69 -17.39 1.95
C VAL A 412 -6.52 -18.08 1.24
N TYR A 413 -5.34 -17.52 1.30
CA TYR A 413 -4.16 -18.21 0.79
C TYR A 413 -3.74 -19.33 1.75
N ASN A 414 -3.81 -20.56 1.26
CA ASN A 414 -3.30 -21.77 1.93
C ASN A 414 -2.53 -22.60 0.90
N PRO A 415 -1.20 -22.65 0.93
CA PRO A 415 -0.38 -23.34 -0.07
C PRO A 415 -0.65 -24.86 -0.15
N GLN A 416 -1.30 -25.45 0.84
CA GLN A 416 -1.65 -26.88 0.87
C GLN A 416 -3.04 -27.16 0.27
N ALA A 417 -3.86 -26.14 0.00
CA ALA A 417 -5.20 -26.35 -0.53
C ALA A 417 -5.15 -26.95 -1.96
N ARG A 418 -6.01 -27.94 -2.22
CA ARG A 418 -6.16 -28.61 -3.52
C ARG A 418 -7.64 -28.84 -3.81
N CYS A 419 -8.02 -28.74 -5.08
CA CYS A 419 -9.37 -29.03 -5.55
C CYS A 419 -9.30 -29.90 -6.82
N PRO A 420 -9.15 -31.23 -6.69
CA PRO A 420 -9.06 -32.13 -7.84
C PRO A 420 -10.25 -32.00 -8.79
N ARG A 421 -11.46 -31.71 -8.26
CA ARG A 421 -12.65 -31.51 -9.09
C ARG A 421 -12.54 -30.30 -10.01
N PHE A 422 -11.87 -29.23 -9.56
CA PHE A 422 -11.61 -28.05 -10.41
C PHE A 422 -10.59 -28.37 -11.50
N GLU A 423 -9.55 -29.12 -11.17
CA GLU A 423 -8.52 -29.55 -12.13
C GLU A 423 -9.17 -30.43 -13.22
N SER A 424 -9.96 -31.45 -12.82
CA SER A 424 -10.72 -32.28 -13.76
C SER A 424 -11.71 -31.46 -14.61
N PHE A 425 -12.39 -30.47 -14.01
CA PHE A 425 -13.29 -29.56 -14.74
C PHE A 425 -12.52 -28.78 -15.81
N VAL A 426 -11.32 -28.29 -15.53
CA VAL A 426 -10.50 -27.61 -16.54
C VAL A 426 -10.12 -28.54 -17.68
N GLU A 427 -9.76 -29.80 -17.40
CA GLU A 427 -9.47 -30.80 -18.40
C GLU A 427 -10.69 -31.11 -19.28
N GLU A 428 -11.88 -31.26 -18.66
CA GLU A 428 -13.16 -31.49 -19.35
C GLU A 428 -13.50 -30.38 -20.32
N ILE A 429 -13.46 -29.10 -19.88
CA ILE A 429 -13.78 -27.95 -20.74
C ILE A 429 -12.75 -27.67 -21.83
N CYS A 430 -11.53 -28.18 -21.66
CA CYS A 430 -10.49 -28.16 -22.67
C CYS A 430 -10.52 -29.41 -23.59
N SER A 431 -11.52 -30.30 -23.42
CA SER A 431 -11.65 -31.54 -24.21
C SER A 431 -10.41 -32.44 -24.12
N GLY A 432 -9.72 -32.46 -23.00
CA GLY A 432 -8.50 -33.25 -22.77
C GLY A 432 -7.22 -32.67 -23.39
N ASP A 433 -7.28 -31.53 -24.08
CA ASP A 433 -6.09 -30.84 -24.61
C ASP A 433 -5.29 -30.19 -23.49
N GLN A 434 -4.23 -30.87 -23.03
CA GLN A 434 -3.37 -30.47 -21.92
C GLN A 434 -2.64 -29.14 -22.20
N ASP A 435 -2.22 -28.90 -23.45
CA ASP A 435 -1.53 -27.67 -23.82
C ASP A 435 -2.50 -26.47 -23.77
N LYS A 436 -3.75 -26.67 -24.21
CA LYS A 436 -4.82 -25.68 -24.09
C LYS A 436 -5.20 -25.42 -22.61
N ALA A 437 -5.27 -26.46 -21.78
CA ALA A 437 -5.53 -26.34 -20.34
C ALA A 437 -4.42 -25.56 -19.64
N LYS A 438 -3.14 -25.85 -19.95
CA LYS A 438 -1.99 -25.11 -19.44
C LYS A 438 -1.96 -23.66 -19.91
N PHE A 439 -2.35 -23.41 -21.15
CA PHE A 439 -2.46 -22.04 -21.69
C PHE A 439 -3.56 -21.26 -20.97
N LEU A 440 -4.73 -21.85 -20.76
CA LEU A 440 -5.83 -21.28 -19.99
C LEU A 440 -5.39 -20.97 -18.53
N GLN A 441 -4.64 -21.87 -17.90
CA GLN A 441 -4.08 -21.67 -16.57
C GLN A 441 -3.14 -20.46 -16.54
N LYS A 442 -2.24 -20.32 -17.52
CA LYS A 442 -1.35 -19.16 -17.65
C LYS A 442 -2.13 -17.87 -17.87
N ALA A 443 -3.15 -17.88 -18.74
CA ALA A 443 -3.99 -16.73 -19.05
C ALA A 443 -4.73 -16.20 -17.81
N LEU A 444 -5.33 -17.10 -17.03
CA LEU A 444 -6.03 -16.76 -15.80
C LEU A 444 -5.05 -16.41 -14.68
N GLY A 445 -3.91 -17.09 -14.57
CA GLY A 445 -2.83 -16.76 -13.64
C GLY A 445 -2.25 -15.37 -13.88
N TYR A 446 -2.14 -14.95 -15.14
CA TYR A 446 -1.70 -13.60 -15.52
C TYR A 446 -2.58 -12.51 -14.90
N ALA A 447 -3.87 -12.78 -14.72
CA ALA A 447 -4.79 -11.85 -14.09
C ALA A 447 -4.56 -11.65 -12.59
N LEU A 448 -3.70 -12.42 -11.92
CA LEU A 448 -3.30 -12.13 -10.54
C LEU A 448 -2.43 -10.88 -10.43
N SER A 449 -1.59 -10.60 -11.43
CA SER A 449 -0.74 -9.42 -11.48
C SER A 449 -1.44 -8.22 -12.10
N GLY A 450 -0.94 -7.01 -11.83
CA GLY A 450 -1.33 -5.77 -12.52
C GLY A 450 -0.51 -5.50 -13.79
N ASP A 451 0.46 -6.36 -14.11
CA ASP A 451 1.32 -6.21 -15.28
C ASP A 451 0.56 -6.44 -16.58
N THR A 452 0.82 -5.62 -17.60
CA THR A 452 0.20 -5.69 -18.94
C THR A 452 1.22 -5.86 -20.07
N GLN A 453 2.42 -6.40 -19.79
CA GLN A 453 3.53 -6.53 -20.72
C GLN A 453 3.20 -7.29 -22.02
N TYR A 454 2.23 -8.24 -21.97
CA TYR A 454 1.82 -9.02 -23.15
C TYR A 454 0.79 -8.29 -24.01
N GLU A 455 0.26 -7.17 -23.59
CA GLU A 455 -0.69 -6.30 -24.29
C GLU A 455 -1.85 -7.06 -24.98
N CYS A 456 -2.36 -8.13 -24.37
CA CYS A 456 -3.36 -9.02 -24.95
C CYS A 456 -4.65 -9.07 -24.17
N PHE A 457 -5.71 -9.56 -24.83
CA PHE A 457 -6.98 -9.95 -24.22
C PHE A 457 -7.41 -11.33 -24.71
N PHE A 458 -8.30 -11.95 -23.94
CA PHE A 458 -8.67 -13.34 -24.16
C PHE A 458 -10.14 -13.43 -24.60
N ILE A 459 -10.41 -14.24 -25.62
CA ILE A 459 -11.77 -14.59 -26.04
C ILE A 459 -11.99 -16.06 -25.70
N LEU A 460 -12.85 -16.33 -24.75
CA LEU A 460 -13.32 -17.66 -24.42
C LEU A 460 -14.48 -17.98 -25.35
N PHE A 461 -14.18 -18.67 -26.44
CA PHE A 461 -15.13 -18.88 -27.54
C PHE A 461 -15.66 -20.31 -27.57
N GLY A 462 -16.98 -20.46 -27.69
CA GLY A 462 -17.59 -21.77 -27.94
C GLY A 462 -18.90 -21.60 -28.66
N VAL A 463 -19.03 -22.24 -29.80
CA VAL A 463 -20.23 -22.19 -30.67
C VAL A 463 -21.49 -22.66 -29.94
N THR A 464 -21.32 -23.67 -29.07
CA THR A 464 -22.44 -24.24 -28.28
C THR A 464 -22.55 -23.55 -26.92
N THR A 465 -23.71 -23.67 -26.32
CA THR A 465 -23.93 -23.39 -24.90
C THR A 465 -23.47 -24.58 -24.04
N ARG A 466 -23.54 -24.48 -22.70
CA ARG A 466 -23.22 -25.58 -21.78
C ARG A 466 -21.81 -26.16 -21.96
N ASN A 467 -20.80 -25.29 -22.12
CA ASN A 467 -19.39 -25.64 -22.33
C ASN A 467 -18.50 -25.23 -21.15
N GLY A 468 -19.07 -24.89 -20.00
CA GLY A 468 -18.33 -24.59 -18.77
C GLY A 468 -17.79 -23.17 -18.66
N LYS A 469 -17.77 -22.32 -19.71
CA LYS A 469 -17.23 -20.94 -19.70
C LYS A 469 -17.80 -20.10 -18.56
N GLY A 470 -19.13 -20.09 -18.39
CA GLY A 470 -19.79 -19.31 -17.35
C GLY A 470 -19.41 -19.74 -15.94
N THR A 471 -19.31 -21.06 -15.70
CA THR A 471 -18.87 -21.61 -14.41
C THR A 471 -17.44 -21.20 -14.09
N LEU A 472 -16.52 -21.29 -15.06
CA LEU A 472 -15.14 -20.85 -14.93
C LEU A 472 -15.05 -19.36 -14.60
N CYS A 473 -15.64 -18.49 -15.44
CA CYS A 473 -15.56 -17.04 -15.25
C CYS A 473 -16.16 -16.59 -13.92
N GLU A 474 -17.28 -17.18 -13.48
CA GLU A 474 -17.91 -16.85 -12.20
C GLU A 474 -17.04 -17.27 -11.00
N SER A 475 -16.42 -18.45 -11.07
CA SER A 475 -15.50 -18.92 -10.03
C SER A 475 -14.27 -18.01 -9.90
N ILE A 476 -13.69 -17.60 -11.02
CA ILE A 476 -12.55 -16.67 -11.04
C ILE A 476 -12.96 -15.26 -10.57
N LEU A 477 -14.11 -14.76 -11.05
CA LEU A 477 -14.61 -13.44 -10.65
C LEU A 477 -14.85 -13.35 -9.14
N ASN A 478 -15.42 -14.40 -8.55
CA ASN A 478 -15.62 -14.49 -7.10
C ASN A 478 -14.29 -14.51 -6.35
N LEU A 479 -13.32 -15.32 -6.81
CA LEU A 479 -11.97 -15.37 -6.24
C LEU A 479 -11.27 -14.01 -6.29
N MET A 480 -11.38 -13.31 -7.42
CA MET A 480 -10.76 -12.00 -7.59
C MET A 480 -11.36 -10.94 -6.64
N GLY A 481 -12.59 -11.11 -6.19
CA GLY A 481 -13.24 -10.16 -5.29
C GLY A 481 -13.21 -8.74 -5.86
N SER A 482 -12.63 -7.78 -5.12
CA SER A 482 -12.54 -6.40 -5.59
C SER A 482 -11.48 -6.15 -6.69
N TYR A 483 -10.65 -7.15 -7.05
CA TYR A 483 -9.79 -7.13 -8.24
C TYR A 483 -10.54 -7.49 -9.53
N GLY A 484 -11.75 -8.04 -9.42
CA GLY A 484 -12.55 -8.48 -10.55
C GLY A 484 -13.78 -7.62 -10.77
N CYS A 485 -14.20 -7.44 -12.03
CA CYS A 485 -15.49 -6.84 -12.35
C CYS A 485 -16.08 -7.40 -13.64
N GLY A 486 -17.41 -7.31 -13.76
CA GLY A 486 -18.11 -7.45 -15.02
C GLY A 486 -18.15 -6.12 -15.77
N MET A 487 -18.02 -6.17 -17.09
CA MET A 487 -18.13 -5.03 -17.97
C MET A 487 -19.14 -5.33 -19.07
N LYS A 488 -19.93 -4.33 -19.46
CA LYS A 488 -20.91 -4.47 -20.56
C LYS A 488 -20.18 -4.55 -21.89
N PRO A 489 -20.58 -5.46 -22.80
CA PRO A 489 -19.98 -5.58 -24.14
C PRO A 489 -20.00 -4.29 -24.94
N GLU A 490 -21.07 -3.49 -24.83
CA GLU A 490 -21.25 -2.23 -25.53
C GLU A 490 -20.15 -1.20 -25.18
N SER A 491 -19.57 -1.31 -23.98
CA SER A 491 -18.50 -0.40 -23.53
C SER A 491 -17.20 -0.54 -24.31
N ILE A 492 -16.99 -1.69 -24.99
CA ILE A 492 -15.84 -1.91 -25.89
C ILE A 492 -16.25 -1.89 -27.36
N GLY A 493 -17.53 -1.68 -27.65
CA GLY A 493 -18.04 -1.60 -29.02
C GLY A 493 -17.88 -0.22 -29.65
N THR A 494 -18.03 -0.17 -30.97
CA THR A 494 -18.12 1.10 -31.71
C THR A 494 -19.53 1.67 -31.57
N ASN A 495 -19.67 2.79 -30.86
CA ASN A 495 -20.89 3.56 -30.78
C ASN A 495 -20.90 4.63 -31.86
N LEU A 496 -21.93 4.63 -32.72
CA LEU A 496 -22.13 5.65 -33.75
C LEU A 496 -22.46 7.05 -33.17
N TYR A 497 -22.83 7.12 -31.88
CA TYR A 497 -23.20 8.35 -31.18
C TYR A 497 -22.41 8.49 -29.88
N THR A 498 -21.12 8.81 -29.98
CA THR A 498 -20.31 9.16 -28.81
C THR A 498 -20.47 10.62 -28.46
N ASN A 499 -21.07 10.90 -27.32
CA ASN A 499 -20.98 12.22 -26.70
C ASN A 499 -19.66 12.27 -25.91
N SER A 500 -18.66 13.01 -26.41
CA SER A 500 -17.34 13.13 -25.78
C SER A 500 -17.37 13.70 -24.36
N HIS A 501 -18.51 14.29 -23.95
CA HIS A 501 -18.71 14.84 -22.62
C HIS A 501 -19.48 13.92 -21.65
N ALA A 502 -19.93 12.73 -22.13
CA ALA A 502 -20.61 11.78 -21.27
C ALA A 502 -19.67 11.21 -20.20
N PRO A 503 -20.18 10.87 -19.00
CA PRO A 503 -19.41 10.13 -18.02
C PRO A 503 -18.97 8.79 -18.58
N THR A 504 -17.72 8.41 -18.32
CA THR A 504 -17.14 7.12 -18.72
C THR A 504 -17.08 6.18 -17.51
N GLU A 505 -18.18 6.04 -16.80
CA GLU A 505 -18.26 5.32 -15.52
C GLU A 505 -17.81 3.85 -15.68
N ASP A 506 -18.24 3.16 -16.75
CA ASP A 506 -17.82 1.79 -17.03
C ASP A 506 -16.31 1.64 -17.17
N ILE A 507 -15.65 2.65 -17.74
CA ILE A 507 -14.18 2.72 -17.86
C ILE A 507 -13.54 3.11 -16.52
N ALA A 508 -14.13 4.07 -15.81
CA ALA A 508 -13.61 4.54 -14.53
C ALA A 508 -13.59 3.41 -13.46
N ARG A 509 -14.54 2.49 -13.52
CA ARG A 509 -14.62 1.31 -12.64
C ARG A 509 -13.46 0.33 -12.85
N LEU A 510 -12.74 0.41 -13.96
CA LEU A 510 -11.61 -0.48 -14.27
C LEU A 510 -10.33 -0.09 -13.50
N PHE A 511 -10.31 1.07 -12.83
CA PHE A 511 -9.17 1.50 -12.03
C PHE A 511 -8.81 0.46 -10.97
N GLY A 512 -7.57 -0.04 -11.01
CA GLY A 512 -7.05 -1.05 -10.09
C GLY A 512 -7.63 -2.46 -10.25
N MET A 513 -8.48 -2.70 -11.29
CA MET A 513 -8.93 -4.05 -11.61
C MET A 513 -7.81 -4.88 -12.23
N ARG A 514 -7.96 -6.20 -12.16
CA ARG A 514 -7.02 -7.18 -12.75
C ARG A 514 -7.70 -8.19 -13.66
N PHE A 515 -8.95 -8.55 -13.34
CA PHE A 515 -9.77 -9.47 -14.12
C PHE A 515 -11.07 -8.77 -14.53
N VAL A 516 -11.27 -8.59 -15.84
CA VAL A 516 -12.48 -7.97 -16.40
C VAL A 516 -13.21 -9.02 -17.25
N ASN A 517 -14.36 -9.46 -16.77
CA ASN A 517 -15.22 -10.40 -17.49
C ASN A 517 -16.24 -9.65 -18.34
N ILE A 518 -16.25 -9.89 -19.64
CA ILE A 518 -17.20 -9.35 -20.61
C ILE A 518 -18.00 -10.52 -21.13
N SER A 519 -19.29 -10.57 -20.78
CA SER A 519 -20.13 -11.74 -21.08
C SER A 519 -21.15 -11.45 -22.15
N GLU A 520 -21.30 -12.40 -23.05
CA GLU A 520 -22.36 -12.51 -24.04
C GLU A 520 -22.55 -11.24 -24.90
N PRO A 521 -21.50 -10.78 -25.62
CA PRO A 521 -21.71 -9.72 -26.61
C PRO A 521 -22.77 -10.13 -27.64
N GLU A 522 -23.60 -9.17 -28.02
CA GLU A 522 -24.60 -9.38 -29.06
C GLU A 522 -23.93 -9.81 -30.37
N LYS A 523 -24.68 -10.63 -31.15
CA LYS A 523 -24.22 -11.03 -32.48
C LYS A 523 -24.03 -9.79 -33.34
N GLY A 524 -22.82 -9.66 -33.90
CA GLY A 524 -22.46 -8.52 -34.76
C GLY A 524 -21.91 -7.30 -34.01
N LEU A 525 -21.63 -7.40 -32.70
CA LEU A 525 -20.91 -6.35 -31.98
C LEU A 525 -19.58 -6.04 -32.70
N VAL A 526 -19.40 -4.80 -33.11
CA VAL A 526 -18.13 -4.32 -33.71
C VAL A 526 -17.25 -3.75 -32.64
N LEU A 527 -16.06 -4.32 -32.43
CA LEU A 527 -15.10 -3.83 -31.42
C LEU A 527 -14.49 -2.50 -31.85
N ASN A 528 -14.37 -1.59 -30.88
CA ASN A 528 -13.59 -0.36 -31.05
C ASN A 528 -12.11 -0.69 -30.90
N ALA A 529 -11.43 -0.91 -32.00
CA ALA A 529 -10.04 -1.33 -32.05
C ALA A 529 -9.09 -0.34 -31.35
N SER A 530 -9.34 0.98 -31.45
CA SER A 530 -8.54 1.99 -30.78
C SER A 530 -8.68 1.88 -29.27
N LEU A 531 -9.90 1.76 -28.76
CA LEU A 531 -10.17 1.61 -27.33
C LEU A 531 -9.57 0.30 -26.80
N VAL A 532 -9.73 -0.81 -27.51
CA VAL A 532 -9.15 -2.10 -27.12
C VAL A 532 -7.61 -2.03 -27.07
N LYS A 533 -6.97 -1.36 -28.03
CA LYS A 533 -5.51 -1.13 -28.00
C LYS A 533 -5.07 -0.34 -26.79
N THR A 534 -5.78 0.74 -26.44
CA THR A 534 -5.52 1.54 -25.25
C THR A 534 -5.73 0.72 -23.96
N MET A 535 -6.80 -0.08 -23.90
CA MET A 535 -7.13 -0.89 -22.72
C MET A 535 -6.18 -2.08 -22.49
N THR A 536 -5.56 -2.60 -23.54
CA THR A 536 -4.59 -3.71 -23.44
C THR A 536 -3.15 -3.26 -23.37
N GLY A 537 -2.87 -2.01 -23.76
CA GLY A 537 -1.53 -1.42 -23.77
C GLY A 537 -1.17 -0.73 -22.45
N ASN A 538 -0.06 0.00 -22.51
CA ASN A 538 0.42 0.81 -21.38
C ASN A 538 0.00 2.30 -21.50
N ASP A 539 -0.96 2.58 -22.39
CA ASP A 539 -1.45 3.93 -22.61
C ASP A 539 -2.27 4.43 -21.41
N THR A 540 -2.18 5.73 -21.16
CA THR A 540 -2.98 6.36 -20.09
C THR A 540 -4.43 6.48 -20.55
N ILE A 541 -5.34 6.00 -19.70
CA ILE A 541 -6.78 6.13 -19.87
C ILE A 541 -7.29 7.28 -19.03
N THR A 542 -7.98 8.25 -19.66
CA THR A 542 -8.70 9.30 -18.95
C THR A 542 -10.16 8.87 -18.76
N ALA A 543 -10.61 8.83 -17.52
CA ALA A 543 -11.99 8.44 -17.20
C ALA A 543 -12.59 9.36 -16.14
N ARG A 544 -13.94 9.28 -15.98
CA ARG A 544 -14.67 10.11 -15.05
C ARG A 544 -15.90 9.37 -14.49
N PHE A 545 -16.01 9.35 -13.16
CA PHE A 545 -17.27 8.99 -12.53
C PHE A 545 -18.32 10.10 -12.65
N LEU A 546 -19.57 9.73 -12.50
CA LEU A 546 -20.66 10.70 -12.52
C LEU A 546 -20.46 11.77 -11.45
N ASN A 547 -20.57 13.05 -11.83
CA ASN A 547 -20.38 14.22 -10.96
C ASN A 547 -18.97 14.38 -10.34
N GLU A 548 -17.96 13.67 -10.83
CA GLU A 548 -16.57 13.80 -10.40
C GLU A 548 -15.69 14.44 -11.49
N LYS A 549 -14.48 14.87 -11.12
CA LYS A 549 -13.45 15.30 -12.06
C LYS A 549 -12.86 14.09 -12.78
N SER A 550 -12.40 14.31 -14.02
CA SER A 550 -11.63 13.30 -14.75
C SER A 550 -10.33 12.99 -14.02
N PHE A 551 -9.92 11.73 -14.11
CA PHE A 551 -8.62 11.26 -13.61
C PHE A 551 -7.98 10.32 -14.64
N ASP A 552 -6.67 10.23 -14.58
CA ASP A 552 -5.87 9.41 -15.48
C ASP A 552 -5.35 8.18 -14.74
N PHE A 553 -5.37 7.02 -15.42
CA PHE A 553 -4.79 5.80 -14.90
C PHE A 553 -4.23 4.92 -16.02
N LYS A 554 -3.34 4.00 -15.68
CA LYS A 554 -2.86 2.97 -16.61
C LYS A 554 -3.64 1.67 -16.39
N PRO A 555 -3.92 0.90 -17.46
CA PRO A 555 -4.55 -0.42 -17.34
C PRO A 555 -3.68 -1.35 -16.49
N THR A 556 -4.33 -2.08 -15.59
CA THR A 556 -3.74 -3.16 -14.79
C THR A 556 -4.50 -4.46 -14.96
N PHE A 557 -5.52 -4.46 -15.82
CA PHE A 557 -6.47 -5.55 -15.99
C PHE A 557 -6.24 -6.33 -17.27
N LYS A 558 -6.73 -7.56 -17.28
CA LYS A 558 -6.86 -8.42 -18.45
C LYS A 558 -8.33 -8.62 -18.75
N MET A 559 -8.71 -8.41 -20.01
CA MET A 559 -10.10 -8.61 -20.46
C MET A 559 -10.30 -10.06 -20.92
N PHE A 560 -11.37 -10.66 -20.42
CA PHE A 560 -11.84 -11.99 -20.83
C PHE A 560 -13.24 -11.85 -21.42
N ILE A 561 -13.36 -12.06 -22.71
CA ILE A 561 -14.64 -12.00 -23.42
C ILE A 561 -15.20 -13.42 -23.51
N ASN A 562 -16.26 -13.69 -22.74
CA ASN A 562 -16.97 -14.96 -22.76
C ASN A 562 -18.12 -14.90 -23.77
N THR A 563 -18.02 -15.65 -24.86
CA THR A 563 -18.97 -15.50 -25.99
C THR A 563 -19.23 -16.78 -26.76
N ASN A 564 -20.40 -16.84 -27.40
CA ASN A 564 -20.76 -17.82 -28.43
C ASN A 564 -20.71 -17.22 -29.84
N HIS A 565 -20.45 -15.91 -29.96
CA HIS A 565 -20.34 -15.22 -31.24
C HIS A 565 -19.08 -14.37 -31.23
N LYS A 566 -18.17 -14.61 -32.17
CA LYS A 566 -16.98 -13.79 -32.32
C LYS A 566 -17.39 -12.35 -32.64
N PRO A 567 -16.92 -11.33 -31.88
CA PRO A 567 -17.17 -9.92 -32.21
C PRO A 567 -16.57 -9.57 -33.57
N VAL A 568 -17.11 -8.57 -34.25
CA VAL A 568 -16.55 -8.09 -35.53
C VAL A 568 -15.34 -7.17 -35.25
N ILE A 569 -14.20 -7.47 -35.88
CA ILE A 569 -12.99 -6.63 -35.82
C ILE A 569 -12.63 -6.14 -37.22
N ASN A 570 -12.73 -4.84 -37.43
CA ASN A 570 -12.43 -4.23 -38.72
C ASN A 570 -10.97 -3.76 -38.87
N ASP A 571 -10.17 -3.84 -37.79
CA ASP A 571 -8.78 -3.38 -37.76
C ASP A 571 -7.80 -4.57 -37.73
N MET A 572 -7.34 -4.99 -38.89
CA MET A 572 -6.41 -6.10 -39.05
C MET A 572 -5.12 -5.99 -38.24
N PRO A 573 -4.49 -4.82 -38.01
CA PRO A 573 -3.38 -4.67 -37.09
C PRO A 573 -3.58 -5.24 -35.68
N VAL A 574 -4.81 -5.36 -35.18
CA VAL A 574 -5.10 -5.97 -33.86
C VAL A 574 -4.77 -7.46 -33.86
N PHE A 575 -5.03 -8.16 -34.97
CA PHE A 575 -4.66 -9.57 -35.13
C PHE A 575 -3.13 -9.72 -35.27
N LEU A 576 -2.51 -8.89 -36.10
CA LEU A 576 -1.07 -8.96 -36.41
C LEU A 576 -0.18 -8.62 -35.19
N SER A 577 -0.71 -7.92 -34.21
CA SER A 577 0.02 -7.56 -32.98
C SER A 577 -0.06 -8.61 -31.89
N ASN A 578 -0.62 -9.79 -32.15
CA ASN A 578 -0.85 -10.86 -31.17
C ASN A 578 -1.67 -10.42 -29.93
N ARG A 579 -2.51 -9.37 -30.07
CA ARG A 579 -3.33 -8.87 -28.97
C ARG A 579 -4.52 -9.76 -28.67
N ILE A 580 -4.92 -10.60 -29.61
CA ILE A 580 -6.09 -11.48 -29.51
C ILE A 580 -5.61 -12.89 -29.20
N MET A 581 -6.10 -13.45 -28.11
CA MET A 581 -5.90 -14.84 -27.73
C MET A 581 -7.26 -15.52 -27.65
N ILE A 582 -7.56 -16.44 -28.57
CA ILE A 582 -8.83 -17.18 -28.58
C ILE A 582 -8.61 -18.56 -27.98
N ILE A 583 -9.33 -18.85 -26.94
CA ILE A 583 -9.35 -20.16 -26.30
C ILE A 583 -10.66 -20.85 -26.69
N PRO A 584 -10.62 -21.89 -27.55
CA PRO A 584 -11.81 -22.57 -28.01
C PRO A 584 -12.33 -23.53 -26.93
N PHE A 585 -13.65 -23.43 -26.65
CA PHE A 585 -14.42 -24.29 -25.77
C PHE A 585 -15.36 -25.15 -26.63
N GLU A 586 -14.86 -26.26 -27.10
CA GLU A 586 -15.52 -27.14 -28.08
C GLU A 586 -16.43 -28.17 -27.40
N ARG A 587 -16.20 -28.44 -26.09
CA ARG A 587 -17.03 -29.36 -25.32
C ARG A 587 -18.45 -28.82 -25.14
N HIS A 588 -19.44 -29.67 -25.36
CA HIS A 588 -20.81 -29.50 -24.93
C HIS A 588 -21.13 -30.56 -23.87
N PHE A 589 -21.71 -30.14 -22.76
CA PHE A 589 -22.16 -31.07 -21.72
C PHE A 589 -23.63 -31.35 -21.92
N GLU A 590 -23.94 -32.62 -22.22
CA GLU A 590 -25.32 -33.11 -22.35
C GLU A 590 -26.07 -33.00 -21.00
N GLU A 591 -27.37 -33.12 -21.00
CA GLU A 591 -28.23 -32.87 -19.81
C GLU A 591 -27.85 -33.79 -18.63
N ASP A 592 -27.50 -35.03 -18.90
CA ASP A 592 -27.06 -36.03 -17.92
C ASP A 592 -25.61 -35.84 -17.41
N GLU A 593 -24.81 -35.10 -18.15
CA GLU A 593 -23.44 -34.74 -17.77
C GLU A 593 -23.34 -33.45 -16.92
N GLN A 594 -24.44 -32.69 -16.84
CA GLN A 594 -24.48 -31.37 -16.19
C GLN A 594 -24.55 -31.50 -14.67
N ASP A 595 -23.46 -31.07 -14.00
CA ASP A 595 -23.45 -30.94 -12.55
C ASP A 595 -23.92 -29.52 -12.13
N HIS A 596 -25.19 -29.40 -11.75
CA HIS A 596 -25.78 -28.14 -11.30
C HIS A 596 -25.25 -27.62 -9.96
N THR A 597 -24.51 -28.45 -9.21
CA THR A 597 -23.92 -28.07 -7.93
C THR A 597 -22.54 -27.43 -8.08
N LEU A 598 -21.90 -27.64 -9.24
CA LEU A 598 -20.50 -27.33 -9.49
C LEU A 598 -20.15 -25.85 -9.24
N LYS A 599 -21.01 -24.92 -9.69
CA LYS A 599 -20.83 -23.49 -9.41
C LYS A 599 -20.75 -23.21 -7.90
N ARG A 600 -21.66 -23.77 -7.12
CA ARG A 600 -21.70 -23.62 -5.67
C ARG A 600 -20.52 -24.29 -5.00
N GLU A 601 -20.08 -25.42 -5.53
CA GLU A 601 -18.91 -26.14 -5.05
C GLU A 601 -17.63 -25.28 -5.18
N PHE A 602 -17.41 -24.68 -6.35
CA PHE A 602 -16.22 -23.84 -6.59
C PHE A 602 -16.23 -22.52 -5.83
N LEU A 603 -17.37 -22.07 -5.33
CA LEU A 603 -17.49 -20.87 -4.50
C LEU A 603 -17.20 -21.13 -3.00
N LYS A 604 -17.05 -22.38 -2.57
CA LYS A 604 -16.69 -22.69 -1.19
C LYS A 604 -15.29 -22.16 -0.85
N PRO A 605 -15.07 -21.62 0.36
CA PRO A 605 -13.80 -21.00 0.74
C PRO A 605 -12.57 -21.90 0.54
N GLU A 606 -12.69 -23.19 0.87
CA GLU A 606 -11.61 -24.19 0.70
C GLU A 606 -11.26 -24.41 -0.77
N ASN A 607 -12.24 -24.44 -1.65
CA ASN A 607 -12.06 -24.60 -3.08
C ASN A 607 -11.54 -23.29 -3.72
N GLN A 608 -12.00 -22.14 -3.27
CA GLN A 608 -11.44 -20.84 -3.69
C GLN A 608 -9.94 -20.72 -3.34
N SER A 609 -9.53 -21.22 -2.17
CA SER A 609 -8.12 -21.29 -1.79
C SER A 609 -7.31 -22.19 -2.73
N ALA A 610 -7.86 -23.33 -3.11
CA ALA A 610 -7.23 -24.27 -4.04
C ALA A 610 -7.17 -23.69 -5.49
N ILE A 611 -8.23 -23.02 -5.94
CA ILE A 611 -8.26 -22.33 -7.24
C ILE A 611 -7.23 -21.20 -7.27
N LEU A 612 -7.03 -20.49 -6.16
CA LEU A 612 -5.98 -19.48 -6.05
C LEU A 612 -4.59 -20.11 -6.26
N ASN A 613 -4.31 -21.26 -5.63
CA ASN A 613 -3.05 -21.97 -5.86
C ASN A 613 -2.88 -22.38 -7.33
N TRP A 614 -3.95 -22.86 -7.97
CA TRP A 614 -3.93 -23.20 -9.39
C TRP A 614 -3.60 -21.99 -10.27
N LEU A 615 -4.15 -20.81 -9.95
CA LEU A 615 -3.81 -19.55 -10.64
C LEU A 615 -2.35 -19.13 -10.39
N ILE A 616 -1.85 -19.27 -9.16
CA ILE A 616 -0.45 -18.96 -8.80
C ILE A 616 0.51 -19.85 -9.60
N GLU A 617 0.22 -21.14 -9.72
CA GLU A 617 1.02 -22.05 -10.55
C GLU A 617 0.95 -21.64 -12.03
N GLY A 618 -0.21 -21.22 -12.54
CA GLY A 618 -0.34 -20.64 -13.88
C GLY A 618 0.51 -19.41 -14.10
N TYR A 619 0.55 -18.51 -13.11
CA TYR A 619 1.40 -17.33 -13.14
C TYR A 619 2.89 -17.68 -13.14
N LYS A 620 3.33 -18.62 -12.29
CA LYS A 620 4.71 -19.11 -12.27
C LYS A 620 5.13 -19.74 -13.60
N LEU A 621 4.25 -20.54 -14.20
CA LEU A 621 4.47 -21.13 -15.54
C LEU A 621 4.62 -20.03 -16.60
N LEU A 622 3.77 -19.00 -16.55
CA LEU A 622 3.86 -17.87 -17.47
C LEU A 622 5.20 -17.12 -17.32
N GLN A 623 5.65 -16.86 -16.10
CA GLN A 623 6.95 -16.20 -15.86
C GLN A 623 8.13 -17.04 -16.37
N LYS A 624 8.04 -18.34 -16.25
CA LYS A 624 9.11 -19.26 -16.66
C LYS A 624 9.18 -19.49 -18.18
N GLU A 625 8.04 -19.60 -18.84
CA GLU A 625 7.93 -20.13 -20.21
C GLU A 625 7.33 -19.12 -21.20
N GLY A 626 6.73 -18.03 -20.71
CA GLY A 626 5.85 -17.20 -21.52
C GLY A 626 4.55 -17.92 -21.89
N PHE A 627 3.75 -17.32 -22.78
CA PHE A 627 2.46 -17.94 -23.17
C PHE A 627 2.65 -19.23 -23.94
N ASN A 628 3.63 -19.33 -24.85
CA ASN A 628 3.83 -20.50 -25.73
C ASN A 628 2.50 -20.99 -26.29
N THR A 629 1.89 -20.15 -27.17
CA THR A 629 0.54 -20.37 -27.70
C THR A 629 0.40 -21.75 -28.36
N PRO A 630 -0.49 -22.62 -27.87
CA PRO A 630 -0.65 -23.97 -28.44
C PRO A 630 -1.29 -23.93 -29.82
N PRO A 631 -1.13 -25.01 -30.61
CA PRO A 631 -1.65 -25.10 -31.98
C PRO A 631 -3.18 -24.85 -32.06
N SER A 632 -3.97 -25.37 -31.13
CA SER A 632 -5.43 -25.17 -31.07
C SER A 632 -5.82 -23.70 -30.90
N VAL A 633 -5.12 -22.95 -30.03
CA VAL A 633 -5.35 -21.52 -29.81
C VAL A 633 -4.88 -20.72 -31.04
N ARG A 634 -3.75 -21.06 -31.62
CA ARG A 634 -3.22 -20.38 -32.80
C ARG A 634 -4.16 -20.57 -34.02
N ALA A 635 -4.60 -21.80 -34.26
CA ALA A 635 -5.56 -22.09 -35.34
C ALA A 635 -6.87 -21.31 -35.17
N ALA A 636 -7.38 -21.17 -33.95
CA ALA A 636 -8.58 -20.39 -33.69
C ALA A 636 -8.40 -18.88 -33.94
N VAL A 637 -7.19 -18.34 -33.68
CA VAL A 637 -6.88 -16.94 -34.01
C VAL A 637 -6.75 -16.75 -35.51
N ASP A 638 -6.06 -17.67 -36.21
CA ASP A 638 -5.89 -17.62 -37.66
C ASP A 638 -7.26 -17.73 -38.39
N GLU A 639 -8.13 -18.63 -37.92
CA GLU A 639 -9.49 -18.77 -38.46
C GLU A 639 -10.29 -17.47 -38.24
N TYR A 640 -10.23 -16.87 -37.06
CA TYR A 640 -10.95 -15.62 -36.78
C TYR A 640 -10.40 -14.45 -37.59
N GLN A 641 -9.09 -14.37 -37.79
CA GLN A 641 -8.47 -13.40 -38.67
C GLN A 641 -9.00 -13.56 -40.10
N HIS A 642 -9.05 -14.80 -40.62
CA HIS A 642 -9.58 -15.12 -41.92
C HIS A 642 -11.08 -14.72 -42.05
N GLU A 643 -11.91 -15.09 -41.05
CA GLU A 643 -13.32 -14.70 -40.99
C GLU A 643 -13.54 -13.18 -40.93
N SER A 644 -12.58 -12.44 -40.39
CA SER A 644 -12.65 -10.98 -40.24
C SER A 644 -12.12 -10.22 -41.45
N ASP A 645 -11.32 -10.87 -42.33
CA ASP A 645 -10.74 -10.24 -43.50
C ASP A 645 -11.65 -10.37 -44.72
N LYS A 646 -12.64 -9.48 -44.84
CA LYS A 646 -13.58 -9.40 -45.96
C LYS A 646 -12.90 -9.36 -47.32
N ILE A 647 -11.69 -8.76 -47.37
CA ILE A 647 -11.00 -8.60 -48.63
C ILE A 647 -10.30 -9.90 -49.05
N MET A 648 -9.77 -10.65 -48.07
CA MET A 648 -9.24 -11.98 -48.26
C MET A 648 -10.33 -12.95 -48.74
N GLN A 649 -11.50 -12.95 -48.04
CA GLN A 649 -12.66 -13.75 -48.44
C GLN A 649 -13.14 -13.41 -49.86
N PHE A 650 -13.21 -12.10 -50.19
CA PHE A 650 -13.52 -11.66 -51.54
C PHE A 650 -12.52 -12.18 -52.58
N VAL A 651 -11.22 -12.14 -52.28
CA VAL A 651 -10.17 -12.63 -53.17
C VAL A 651 -10.32 -14.14 -53.40
N GLU A 652 -10.55 -14.93 -52.37
CA GLU A 652 -10.72 -16.38 -52.46
C GLU A 652 -12.00 -16.81 -53.17
N GLU A 653 -13.10 -16.09 -52.97
CA GLU A 653 -14.37 -16.46 -53.57
C GLU A 653 -14.60 -15.89 -54.94
N MET A 654 -14.09 -14.72 -55.27
CA MET A 654 -14.41 -13.97 -56.47
C MET A 654 -13.28 -13.84 -57.44
N LEU A 655 -12.04 -14.21 -57.06
CA LEU A 655 -10.86 -14.18 -57.93
C LEU A 655 -10.31 -15.58 -58.14
N GLU A 656 -10.25 -16.00 -59.41
CA GLU A 656 -9.64 -17.27 -59.82
C GLU A 656 -8.20 -17.04 -60.28
N LYS A 657 -7.29 -17.88 -59.82
CA LYS A 657 -5.87 -17.81 -60.13
C LYS A 657 -5.51 -18.52 -61.43
N GLY A 658 -4.68 -17.90 -62.27
CA GLY A 658 -4.16 -18.51 -63.52
C GLY A 658 -3.08 -17.62 -64.17
N ASP A 659 -2.06 -18.24 -64.74
CA ASP A 659 -0.83 -17.56 -65.17
C ASP A 659 -1.07 -16.44 -66.21
N ASP A 660 -2.06 -16.58 -67.08
CA ASP A 660 -2.37 -15.60 -68.13
C ASP A 660 -3.46 -14.59 -67.76
N TYR A 661 -4.00 -14.70 -66.52
CA TYR A 661 -5.11 -13.86 -66.06
C TYR A 661 -4.64 -12.48 -65.60
N LYS A 662 -5.47 -11.46 -65.83
CA LYS A 662 -5.26 -10.08 -65.38
C LYS A 662 -6.58 -9.40 -65.13
N VAL A 663 -6.73 -8.78 -63.99
CA VAL A 663 -7.93 -7.99 -63.68
C VAL A 663 -7.56 -6.57 -63.19
N LYS A 664 -8.30 -5.57 -63.64
CA LYS A 664 -8.10 -4.21 -63.14
C LYS A 664 -8.56 -4.11 -61.71
N THR A 665 -7.77 -3.42 -60.87
CA THR A 665 -8.16 -3.22 -59.48
C THR A 665 -9.49 -2.48 -59.31
N MET A 666 -9.86 -1.63 -60.28
CA MET A 666 -11.14 -0.94 -60.29
C MET A 666 -12.32 -1.92 -60.53
N ASP A 667 -12.15 -2.88 -61.44
CA ASP A 667 -13.16 -3.90 -61.73
C ASP A 667 -13.34 -4.84 -60.51
N ALA A 668 -12.23 -5.22 -59.92
CA ALA A 668 -12.23 -5.98 -58.67
C ALA A 668 -12.96 -5.21 -57.53
N TYR A 669 -12.72 -3.88 -57.43
CA TYR A 669 -13.40 -3.06 -56.45
C TYR A 669 -14.92 -2.94 -56.70
N GLN A 670 -15.33 -2.81 -57.94
CA GLN A 670 -16.77 -2.80 -58.29
C GLN A 670 -17.47 -4.11 -57.89
N GLU A 671 -16.77 -5.24 -58.17
CA GLU A 671 -17.32 -6.56 -57.80
C GLU A 671 -17.30 -6.76 -56.28
N TYR A 672 -16.23 -6.30 -55.59
CA TYR A 672 -16.19 -6.27 -54.13
C TYR A 672 -17.36 -5.50 -53.52
N ARG A 673 -17.74 -4.36 -54.11
CA ARG A 673 -18.93 -3.60 -53.63
C ARG A 673 -20.21 -4.40 -53.77
N ARG A 674 -20.42 -5.14 -54.87
CA ARG A 674 -21.57 -6.02 -55.06
C ARG A 674 -21.57 -7.16 -54.09
N TRP A 675 -20.45 -7.85 -53.97
CA TRP A 675 -20.24 -8.97 -53.07
C TRP A 675 -20.50 -8.56 -51.63
N CYS A 676 -20.03 -7.39 -51.20
CA CYS A 676 -20.37 -6.85 -49.86
C CYS A 676 -21.86 -6.56 -49.71
N SER A 677 -22.49 -5.96 -50.72
CA SER A 677 -23.93 -5.64 -50.68
C SER A 677 -24.79 -6.90 -50.56
N ASP A 678 -24.47 -7.95 -51.31
CA ASP A 678 -25.19 -9.22 -51.30
C ASP A 678 -25.07 -9.97 -49.97
N ARG A 679 -23.99 -9.73 -49.24
CA ARG A 679 -23.73 -10.35 -47.94
C ARG A 679 -24.03 -9.46 -46.75
N GLY A 680 -24.44 -8.20 -46.97
CA GLY A 680 -24.72 -7.23 -45.92
C GLY A 680 -23.47 -6.71 -45.22
N TYR A 681 -22.28 -6.79 -45.84
CA TYR A 681 -21.06 -6.27 -45.31
C TYR A 681 -20.91 -4.75 -45.57
N GLY A 682 -20.32 -4.03 -44.61
CA GLY A 682 -19.91 -2.65 -44.83
C GLY A 682 -18.84 -2.55 -45.94
N ILE A 683 -19.00 -1.61 -46.86
CA ILE A 683 -18.12 -1.43 -48.01
C ILE A 683 -16.92 -0.54 -47.61
N GLU A 684 -15.69 -1.07 -47.81
CA GLU A 684 -14.49 -0.25 -47.67
C GLU A 684 -14.37 0.76 -48.82
N ASN A 685 -13.82 1.93 -48.53
CA ASN A 685 -13.49 2.86 -49.60
C ASN A 685 -12.36 2.30 -50.48
N ILE A 686 -12.26 2.78 -51.72
CA ILE A 686 -11.31 2.27 -52.74
C ILE A 686 -9.85 2.36 -52.30
N LYS A 687 -9.49 3.35 -51.46
CA LYS A 687 -8.14 3.49 -50.93
C LYS A 687 -7.79 2.37 -49.96
N ASN A 688 -8.69 2.12 -49.00
CA ASN A 688 -8.54 1.04 -48.02
C ASN A 688 -8.56 -0.33 -48.67
N PHE A 689 -9.51 -0.55 -49.63
CA PHE A 689 -9.56 -1.78 -50.42
C PHE A 689 -8.24 -2.06 -51.12
N ASN A 690 -7.71 -1.09 -51.87
CA ASN A 690 -6.43 -1.25 -52.60
C ASN A 690 -5.26 -1.47 -51.65
N GLN A 691 -5.25 -0.86 -50.49
CA GLN A 691 -4.19 -1.04 -49.47
C GLN A 691 -4.22 -2.47 -48.90
N ALA A 692 -5.39 -2.98 -48.58
CA ALA A 692 -5.56 -4.34 -48.09
C ALA A 692 -5.30 -5.38 -49.20
N LEU A 693 -5.83 -5.16 -50.39
CA LEU A 693 -5.62 -6.04 -51.55
C LEU A 693 -4.14 -6.28 -51.85
N ARG A 694 -3.30 -5.24 -51.78
CA ARG A 694 -1.84 -5.33 -51.99
C ARG A 694 -1.11 -6.17 -50.93
N ARG A 695 -1.72 -6.49 -49.81
CA ARG A 695 -1.17 -7.42 -48.81
C ARG A 695 -1.46 -8.88 -49.17
N ILE A 696 -2.47 -9.12 -49.97
CA ILE A 696 -3.00 -10.45 -50.28
C ILE A 696 -2.51 -10.90 -51.68
N VAL A 697 -2.52 -9.98 -52.65
CA VAL A 697 -2.16 -10.25 -54.05
C VAL A 697 -1.19 -9.20 -54.59
N ASP A 698 -0.37 -9.61 -55.59
CA ASP A 698 0.54 -8.69 -56.28
C ASP A 698 -0.28 -7.71 -57.14
N VAL A 699 -0.02 -6.41 -56.97
CA VAL A 699 -0.70 -5.35 -57.74
C VAL A 699 0.35 -4.50 -58.44
N LYS A 700 0.31 -4.53 -59.81
CA LYS A 700 1.28 -3.84 -60.67
C LYS A 700 0.63 -2.78 -61.54
N GLN A 701 1.38 -1.73 -61.84
CA GLN A 701 0.99 -0.78 -62.90
C GLN A 701 1.34 -1.40 -64.28
N MET A 702 0.31 -1.67 -65.05
CA MET A 702 0.47 -2.28 -66.36
C MET A 702 -0.27 -1.46 -67.44
N ARG A 703 0.27 -1.42 -68.67
CA ARG A 703 -0.47 -0.83 -69.78
C ARG A 703 -1.49 -1.86 -70.34
N PRO A 704 -2.75 -1.46 -70.58
CA PRO A 704 -3.74 -2.31 -71.21
C PRO A 704 -3.28 -2.77 -72.59
N ALA A 705 -3.67 -3.97 -73.05
CA ALA A 705 -3.29 -4.54 -74.36
C ALA A 705 -3.71 -3.69 -75.56
N GLY A 706 -4.71 -2.80 -75.41
CA GLY A 706 -5.20 -1.87 -76.42
C GLY A 706 -4.54 -0.49 -76.44
N GLY A 707 -3.43 -0.27 -75.67
CA GLY A 707 -2.85 1.06 -75.50
C GLY A 707 -3.57 1.90 -74.46
N GLY A 708 -2.95 2.98 -73.98
CA GLY A 708 -3.52 3.87 -72.97
C GLY A 708 -2.61 4.10 -71.74
N SER A 709 -3.05 4.86 -70.81
CA SER A 709 -2.32 5.14 -69.57
C SER A 709 -2.18 3.87 -68.72
N PRO A 710 -1.04 3.69 -68.02
CA PRO A 710 -0.87 2.58 -67.06
C PRO A 710 -2.00 2.53 -66.05
N THR A 711 -2.57 1.36 -65.84
CA THR A 711 -3.64 1.11 -64.84
C THR A 711 -3.14 0.08 -63.84
N SER A 712 -3.69 0.17 -62.64
CA SER A 712 -3.41 -0.79 -61.57
C SER A 712 -4.10 -2.12 -61.87
N MET A 713 -3.33 -3.21 -62.00
CA MET A 713 -3.77 -4.56 -62.38
C MET A 713 -3.32 -5.58 -61.33
N ILE A 714 -4.09 -6.65 -61.20
CA ILE A 714 -3.78 -7.84 -60.42
C ILE A 714 -3.39 -8.93 -61.42
N PRO A 715 -2.09 -9.18 -61.64
CA PRO A 715 -1.63 -10.25 -62.52
C PRO A 715 -1.89 -11.62 -61.89
N GLY A 716 -2.14 -12.63 -62.73
CA GLY A 716 -2.39 -13.99 -62.27
C GLY A 716 -3.79 -14.23 -61.71
N TYR A 717 -4.75 -13.28 -61.87
CA TYR A 717 -6.11 -13.43 -61.38
C TYR A 717 -7.16 -12.94 -62.42
N ARG A 718 -8.35 -13.58 -62.41
CA ARG A 718 -9.57 -13.09 -63.06
C ARG A 718 -10.76 -13.11 -62.13
N LEU A 719 -11.81 -12.34 -62.45
CA LEU A 719 -13.09 -12.38 -61.74
C LEU A 719 -13.89 -13.64 -62.12
N ILE A 720 -14.38 -14.39 -61.16
CA ILE A 720 -15.25 -15.54 -61.35
C ILE A 720 -16.61 -15.01 -61.85
N GLY A 721 -17.15 -15.63 -62.91
CA GLY A 721 -18.47 -15.31 -63.44
C GLY A 721 -18.58 -14.18 -64.47
N ARG A 722 -17.47 -13.49 -64.83
CA ARG A 722 -17.41 -12.65 -66.03
C ARG A 722 -16.85 -13.44 -67.23
N ALA A 723 -17.69 -13.69 -68.21
CA ALA A 723 -17.22 -14.13 -69.51
C ALA A 723 -16.21 -13.08 -70.03
N GLU A 724 -15.07 -13.53 -70.57
CA GLU A 724 -14.13 -12.64 -71.28
C GLU A 724 -14.91 -11.83 -72.30
N PRO A 725 -14.67 -10.50 -72.43
CA PRO A 725 -15.15 -9.80 -73.62
C PRO A 725 -14.55 -10.47 -74.84
N LEU A 726 -15.37 -11.05 -75.67
CA LEU A 726 -14.98 -11.57 -76.99
C LEU A 726 -14.08 -10.53 -77.67
N LYS A 727 -12.93 -10.97 -78.17
CA LYS A 727 -11.87 -10.18 -78.83
C LYS A 727 -12.42 -9.31 -79.93
#